data_1c4f77595d103b599eae23b6a366f10b
#
_entry.id   1c4f77595d103b599eae23b6a366f10b
#
_cell.length_a   1.000
_cell.length_b   1.000
_cell.length_c   1.000
_cell.angle_alpha   90.00
_cell.angle_beta   90.00
_cell.angle_gamma   90.00
#
_symmetry.space_group_name_H-M   'P 1'
#
loop_
_entity.id
_entity.type
_entity.pdbx_description
1 polymer ?
#
loop_
_entity_poly.entity_id
_entity_poly.type
_entity_poly.pdbx_seq_one_letter_code
_entity_poly.pdbx_strand_id
1 'polypeptide(L)'
;MTFWQFAFKNVTRNARAYFAYFVSSAFSIAIFFSFAVYLFHPKLHMTDVNVALNILMTISEVVIVFFSFFFLLYSIGTFLKVRKKQFGILTVLGISQKQLKRLVFLENMLIGVLSIFFGIQLGLVFSQFFLLVTAKITHVPGLYLYWPTSAIILTIIIFLGLFILVSSFTPMLIRTRKAVRLLKEGTKQKERKASVLISLFGATCLITGYVLAANPLYFMSLGDMIGILYAVSSIFVIPSLVAAGTYFFFSQISFLLIRILKTRRTFYMKRTNMLWISDLAARIRTNINMLFIVAMLSTLAFTMITFLYGFGKFTKFDAVRENPFPFTYLSHTENTLADEHLNWLKQKFNEEQFTYKQFKTDIYEVSSAEETPQLYYAIKQSDYNILAKALNWENLHVKNNESYILIKDLDNQVFETLHDQKTKNTLTLNQNSLQLHIKEYKSYNPFPNSLISQLLVLSDENVEALSSASKQMSVYSFKVNDWEKANNIGSAFVEKIDNDEIKIQAEHPPFHASEASDSLYTTKLNVASFFLIGTFLGVIFFIGAGSVLYFRMYTDLTSEQEKYVTITKIGLTESEMKRSATIQLAILFFVPYIMASIHTMFATKMLQEVLHLSFFAEITVVLMIFGTVEVIFFLLIRSFYMQKLSQHIKF
;
A
#
# COMPACT_ATOMS: atom_id res chain seq x y z
N MET A 1 52.21 -11.31 1.45
CA MET A 1 50.90 -10.74 1.80
C MET A 1 49.84 -11.62 1.14
N THR A 2 48.97 -12.26 1.94
CA THR A 2 47.90 -13.10 1.36
C THR A 2 46.82 -12.23 0.72
N PHE A 3 46.03 -12.80 -0.25
CA PHE A 3 44.91 -12.07 -0.87
C PHE A 3 43.88 -11.59 0.16
N TRP A 4 43.67 -12.36 1.22
CA TRP A 4 42.80 -11.98 2.32
C TRP A 4 43.31 -10.76 3.09
N GLN A 5 44.58 -10.75 3.45
CA GLN A 5 45.20 -9.59 4.11
C GLN A 5 45.17 -8.33 3.23
N PHE A 6 45.32 -8.50 1.91
CA PHE A 6 45.21 -7.42 0.96
C PHE A 6 43.79 -6.86 0.87
N ALA A 7 42.77 -7.74 0.78
CA ALA A 7 41.36 -7.34 0.79
C ALA A 7 41.01 -6.60 2.08
N PHE A 8 41.39 -7.13 3.24
CA PHE A 8 41.14 -6.52 4.55
C PHE A 8 41.77 -5.14 4.68
N LYS A 9 43.06 -5.01 4.35
CA LYS A 9 43.77 -3.70 4.39
C LYS A 9 43.18 -2.72 3.38
N ASN A 10 42.68 -3.18 2.25
CA ASN A 10 42.02 -2.34 1.25
C ASN A 10 40.70 -1.77 1.77
N VAL A 11 39.86 -2.60 2.42
CA VAL A 11 38.63 -2.16 3.05
C VAL A 11 38.90 -1.15 4.17
N THR A 12 39.82 -1.46 5.07
CA THR A 12 40.12 -0.57 6.24
C THR A 12 40.74 0.75 5.84
N ARG A 13 41.70 0.77 4.90
CA ARG A 13 42.35 2.01 4.41
C ARG A 13 41.44 2.89 3.57
N ASN A 14 40.45 2.32 2.88
CA ASN A 14 39.47 3.03 2.09
C ASN A 14 38.09 3.04 2.75
N ALA A 15 38.01 2.93 4.08
CA ALA A 15 36.76 2.76 4.84
C ALA A 15 35.65 3.73 4.41
N ARG A 16 35.97 4.98 4.05
CA ARG A 16 34.98 5.98 3.58
C ARG A 16 34.26 5.55 2.31
N ALA A 17 34.93 4.88 1.37
CA ALA A 17 34.30 4.42 0.14
C ALA A 17 33.41 3.21 0.38
N TYR A 18 33.75 2.34 1.34
CA TYR A 18 32.98 1.17 1.71
C TYR A 18 31.84 1.47 2.68
N PHE A 19 31.95 2.57 3.45
CA PHE A 19 31.01 2.91 4.52
C PHE A 19 29.57 3.05 4.02
N ALA A 20 29.38 3.75 2.91
CA ALA A 20 28.03 3.91 2.33
C ALA A 20 27.41 2.56 1.92
N TYR A 21 28.20 1.68 1.29
CA TYR A 21 27.77 0.32 0.94
C TYR A 21 27.45 -0.52 2.18
N PHE A 22 28.33 -0.47 3.19
CA PHE A 22 28.14 -1.14 4.48
C PHE A 22 26.84 -0.69 5.18
N VAL A 23 26.64 0.63 5.35
CA VAL A 23 25.46 1.18 6.02
C VAL A 23 24.17 0.79 5.29
N SER A 24 24.16 0.94 3.97
CA SER A 24 22.99 0.55 3.18
C SER A 24 22.65 -0.94 3.30
N SER A 25 23.69 -1.79 3.29
CA SER A 25 23.51 -3.24 3.45
C SER A 25 23.04 -3.59 4.86
N ALA A 26 23.67 -3.01 5.91
CA ALA A 26 23.29 -3.24 7.30
C ALA A 26 21.85 -2.80 7.57
N PHE A 27 21.44 -1.68 6.97
CA PHE A 27 20.08 -1.19 7.08
C PHE A 27 19.05 -2.13 6.43
N SER A 28 19.33 -2.62 5.21
CA SER A 28 18.47 -3.61 4.55
C SER A 28 18.30 -4.90 5.38
N ILE A 29 19.39 -5.34 6.02
CA ILE A 29 19.39 -6.50 6.91
C ILE A 29 18.59 -6.22 8.19
N ALA A 30 18.77 -5.04 8.79
CA ALA A 30 18.06 -4.65 10.01
C ALA A 30 16.54 -4.67 9.81
N ILE A 31 16.09 -4.23 8.66
CA ILE A 31 14.70 -4.22 8.25
C ILE A 31 14.14 -5.65 8.13
N PHE A 32 14.79 -6.49 7.31
CA PHE A 32 14.40 -7.87 7.13
C PHE A 32 14.33 -8.60 8.47
N PHE A 33 15.38 -8.44 9.27
CA PHE A 33 15.44 -9.05 10.61
C PHE A 33 14.30 -8.59 11.52
N SER A 34 13.94 -7.30 11.48
CA SER A 34 12.82 -6.78 12.28
C SER A 34 11.49 -7.42 11.91
N PHE A 35 11.26 -7.71 10.61
CA PHE A 35 10.10 -8.47 10.14
C PHE A 35 10.17 -9.93 10.56
N ALA A 36 11.32 -10.57 10.41
CA ALA A 36 11.52 -11.95 10.82
C ALA A 36 11.27 -12.14 12.34
N VAL A 37 11.69 -11.18 13.17
CA VAL A 37 11.39 -11.19 14.62
C VAL A 37 9.89 -11.18 14.88
N TYR A 38 9.14 -10.38 14.15
CA TYR A 38 7.70 -10.33 14.28
C TYR A 38 7.04 -11.63 13.78
N LEU A 39 7.45 -12.12 12.61
CA LEU A 39 6.91 -13.35 12.01
C LEU A 39 7.06 -14.57 12.93
N PHE A 40 8.21 -14.70 13.63
CA PHE A 40 8.48 -15.80 14.54
C PHE A 40 8.10 -15.53 15.99
N HIS A 41 7.29 -14.51 16.28
CA HIS A 41 6.95 -14.16 17.65
C HIS A 41 6.00 -15.22 18.26
N PRO A 42 6.37 -15.88 19.40
CA PRO A 42 5.61 -17.03 19.95
C PRO A 42 4.14 -16.72 20.23
N LYS A 43 3.84 -15.50 20.71
CA LYS A 43 2.45 -15.11 21.03
C LYS A 43 1.56 -14.86 19.81
N LEU A 44 2.13 -14.55 18.66
CA LEU A 44 1.34 -14.35 17.43
C LEU A 44 0.92 -15.68 16.79
N HIS A 45 1.60 -16.78 17.13
CA HIS A 45 1.22 -18.12 16.71
C HIS A 45 0.19 -18.80 17.64
N MET A 46 0.03 -18.30 18.88
CA MET A 46 -0.89 -18.86 19.87
C MET A 46 -2.30 -18.24 19.84
N THR A 47 -2.47 -17.12 19.18
CA THR A 47 -3.78 -16.53 18.95
C THR A 47 -4.23 -16.94 17.56
N ASP A 48 -5.53 -17.23 17.37
CA ASP A 48 -6.18 -17.44 16.06
C ASP A 48 -6.13 -16.18 15.18
N VAL A 49 -5.04 -15.41 15.33
CA VAL A 49 -4.74 -14.24 14.54
C VAL A 49 -4.61 -14.65 13.10
N ASN A 50 -5.68 -14.45 12.39
CA ASN A 50 -5.91 -14.46 10.96
C ASN A 50 -4.79 -15.08 10.09
N VAL A 51 -5.09 -16.21 9.48
CA VAL A 51 -4.33 -16.81 8.37
C VAL A 51 -3.93 -15.76 7.33
N ALA A 52 -4.80 -14.79 7.07
CA ALA A 52 -4.55 -13.65 6.17
C ALA A 52 -3.36 -12.77 6.62
N LEU A 53 -3.22 -12.49 7.91
CA LEU A 53 -2.10 -11.72 8.44
C LEU A 53 -0.76 -12.45 8.26
N ASN A 54 -0.72 -13.75 8.56
CA ASN A 54 0.47 -14.57 8.37
C ASN A 54 0.87 -14.67 6.90
N ILE A 55 -0.09 -14.81 5.99
CA ILE A 55 0.15 -14.80 4.54
C ILE A 55 0.73 -13.46 4.11
N LEU A 56 0.14 -12.35 4.53
CA LEU A 56 0.61 -11.01 4.17
C LEU A 56 2.03 -10.76 4.70
N MET A 57 2.34 -11.19 5.92
CA MET A 57 3.68 -11.08 6.48
C MET A 57 4.70 -11.87 5.69
N THR A 58 4.38 -13.11 5.36
CA THR A 58 5.25 -13.96 4.54
C THR A 58 5.49 -13.35 3.16
N ILE A 59 4.44 -12.84 2.50
CA ILE A 59 4.55 -12.13 1.23
C ILE A 59 5.45 -10.89 1.38
N SER A 60 5.25 -10.11 2.45
CA SER A 60 6.06 -8.92 2.73
C SER A 60 7.54 -9.26 2.91
N GLU A 61 7.84 -10.34 3.60
CA GLU A 61 9.22 -10.81 3.79
C GLU A 61 9.88 -11.23 2.47
N VAL A 62 9.15 -11.95 1.61
CA VAL A 62 9.61 -12.29 0.25
C VAL A 62 9.87 -11.01 -0.56
N VAL A 63 8.98 -10.01 -0.51
CA VAL A 63 9.16 -8.72 -1.18
C VAL A 63 10.42 -8.01 -0.67
N ILE A 64 10.68 -8.03 0.64
CA ILE A 64 11.88 -7.43 1.24
C ILE A 64 13.16 -8.14 0.75
N VAL A 65 13.13 -9.47 0.61
CA VAL A 65 14.27 -10.24 0.07
C VAL A 65 14.56 -9.84 -1.38
N PHE A 66 13.53 -9.77 -2.23
CA PHE A 66 13.67 -9.30 -3.61
C PHE A 66 14.20 -7.87 -3.68
N PHE A 67 13.63 -6.97 -2.89
CA PHE A 67 14.12 -5.60 -2.79
C PHE A 67 15.58 -5.56 -2.38
N SER A 68 15.95 -6.29 -1.31
CA SER A 68 17.33 -6.35 -0.80
C SER A 68 18.31 -6.85 -1.84
N PHE A 69 17.92 -7.86 -2.63
CA PHE A 69 18.74 -8.38 -3.73
C PHE A 69 19.05 -7.30 -4.78
N PHE A 70 18.03 -6.65 -5.30
CA PHE A 70 18.22 -5.59 -6.31
C PHE A 70 18.95 -4.37 -5.74
N PHE A 71 18.68 -4.02 -4.49
CA PHE A 71 19.34 -2.93 -3.79
C PHE A 71 20.84 -3.21 -3.59
N LEU A 72 21.21 -4.42 -3.16
CA LEU A 72 22.59 -4.84 -3.03
C LEU A 72 23.31 -4.86 -4.39
N LEU A 73 22.67 -5.38 -5.44
CA LEU A 73 23.20 -5.35 -6.80
C LEU A 73 23.47 -3.91 -7.28
N TYR A 74 22.53 -3.00 -7.05
CA TYR A 74 22.70 -1.58 -7.39
C TYR A 74 23.84 -0.96 -6.61
N SER A 75 23.88 -1.18 -5.29
CA SER A 75 24.89 -0.62 -4.38
C SER A 75 26.31 -1.09 -4.76
N ILE A 76 26.50 -2.39 -4.98
CA ILE A 76 27.76 -2.95 -5.45
C ILE A 76 28.13 -2.40 -6.85
N GLY A 77 27.16 -2.38 -7.78
CA GLY A 77 27.39 -1.86 -9.12
C GLY A 77 27.86 -0.41 -9.14
N THR A 78 27.32 0.41 -8.25
CA THR A 78 27.72 1.82 -8.08
C THR A 78 29.09 1.94 -7.41
N PHE A 79 29.34 1.16 -6.37
CA PHE A 79 30.63 1.08 -5.70
C PHE A 79 31.76 0.67 -6.65
N LEU A 80 31.56 -0.32 -7.49
CA LEU A 80 32.55 -0.76 -8.48
C LEU A 80 32.88 0.32 -9.53
N LYS A 81 31.92 1.16 -9.90
CA LYS A 81 32.16 2.30 -10.81
C LYS A 81 33.17 3.28 -10.24
N VAL A 82 33.08 3.57 -8.94
CA VAL A 82 34.04 4.48 -8.25
C VAL A 82 35.45 3.92 -8.29
N ARG A 83 35.59 2.60 -8.16
CA ARG A 83 36.89 1.92 -8.10
C ARG A 83 37.47 1.52 -9.45
N LYS A 84 36.80 1.85 -10.56
CA LYS A 84 37.30 1.51 -11.92
C LYS A 84 38.74 1.95 -12.16
N LYS A 85 39.14 3.16 -11.75
CA LYS A 85 40.53 3.66 -11.86
C LYS A 85 41.51 2.76 -11.11
N GLN A 86 41.18 2.36 -9.88
CA GLN A 86 42.01 1.48 -9.04
C GLN A 86 42.19 0.10 -9.69
N PHE A 87 41.09 -0.48 -10.22
CA PHE A 87 41.15 -1.74 -10.96
C PHE A 87 41.99 -1.63 -12.23
N GLY A 88 41.92 -0.48 -12.94
CA GLY A 88 42.80 -0.20 -14.10
C GLY A 88 44.28 -0.20 -13.71
N ILE A 89 44.64 0.47 -12.62
CA ILE A 89 46.03 0.51 -12.11
C ILE A 89 46.51 -0.90 -11.73
N LEU A 90 45.71 -1.65 -10.96
CA LEU A 90 46.04 -3.03 -10.60
C LEU A 90 46.23 -3.94 -11.81
N THR A 91 45.42 -3.75 -12.89
CA THR A 91 45.57 -4.50 -14.11
C THR A 91 46.86 -4.14 -14.87
N VAL A 92 47.27 -2.85 -14.86
CA VAL A 92 48.54 -2.42 -15.46
C VAL A 92 49.71 -3.00 -14.66
N LEU A 93 49.57 -3.12 -13.33
CA LEU A 93 50.56 -3.75 -12.46
C LEU A 93 50.62 -5.29 -12.57
N GLY A 94 49.83 -5.90 -13.48
CA GLY A 94 49.91 -7.31 -13.80
C GLY A 94 48.98 -8.23 -13.03
N ILE A 95 47.97 -7.71 -12.29
CA ILE A 95 47.00 -8.56 -11.63
C ILE A 95 46.12 -9.27 -12.68
N SER A 96 45.94 -10.59 -12.56
CA SER A 96 45.13 -11.36 -13.51
C SER A 96 43.65 -11.12 -13.27
N GLN A 97 42.81 -11.32 -14.29
CA GLN A 97 41.34 -11.18 -14.20
C GLN A 97 40.73 -12.08 -13.13
N LYS A 98 41.26 -13.30 -12.98
CA LYS A 98 40.82 -14.25 -11.93
C LYS A 98 41.15 -13.72 -10.54
N GLN A 99 42.32 -13.15 -10.36
CA GLN A 99 42.77 -12.56 -9.10
C GLN A 99 41.94 -11.31 -8.73
N LEU A 100 41.65 -10.45 -9.71
CA LEU A 100 40.82 -9.27 -9.50
C LEU A 100 39.39 -9.64 -9.09
N LYS A 101 38.79 -10.65 -9.75
CA LYS A 101 37.48 -11.18 -9.38
C LYS A 101 37.45 -11.74 -7.97
N ARG A 102 38.48 -12.51 -7.60
CA ARG A 102 38.63 -13.09 -6.26
C ARG A 102 38.79 -11.98 -5.19
N LEU A 103 39.54 -10.92 -5.50
CA LEU A 103 39.69 -9.77 -4.61
C LEU A 103 38.34 -9.10 -4.32
N VAL A 104 37.60 -8.76 -5.37
CA VAL A 104 36.28 -8.11 -5.23
C VAL A 104 35.28 -9.01 -4.51
N PHE A 105 35.29 -10.31 -4.77
CA PHE A 105 34.48 -11.28 -4.05
C PHE A 105 34.78 -11.28 -2.54
N LEU A 106 36.08 -11.34 -2.17
CA LEU A 106 36.50 -11.32 -0.76
C LEU A 106 36.14 -10.00 -0.05
N GLU A 107 36.31 -8.86 -0.73
CA GLU A 107 35.92 -7.54 -0.20
C GLU A 107 34.41 -7.48 0.06
N ASN A 108 33.59 -7.96 -0.88
CA ASN A 108 32.13 -7.98 -0.73
C ASN A 108 31.69 -8.92 0.39
N MET A 109 32.29 -10.10 0.51
CA MET A 109 31.97 -11.04 1.60
C MET A 109 32.34 -10.49 2.97
N LEU A 110 33.48 -9.77 3.07
CA LEU A 110 33.91 -9.14 4.31
C LEU A 110 32.91 -8.06 4.75
N ILE A 111 32.49 -7.21 3.83
CA ILE A 111 31.46 -6.19 4.09
C ILE A 111 30.12 -6.85 4.41
N GLY A 112 29.77 -7.92 3.69
CA GLY A 112 28.54 -8.68 3.92
C GLY A 112 28.45 -9.23 5.34
N VAL A 113 29.49 -9.89 5.82
CA VAL A 113 29.53 -10.43 7.19
C VAL A 113 29.44 -9.32 8.24
N LEU A 114 30.18 -8.22 8.05
CA LEU A 114 30.07 -7.05 8.93
C LEU A 114 28.65 -6.45 8.91
N SER A 115 28.06 -6.34 7.71
CA SER A 115 26.70 -5.81 7.56
C SER A 115 25.66 -6.71 8.22
N ILE A 116 25.80 -8.03 8.15
CA ILE A 116 24.92 -8.99 8.83
C ILE A 116 25.01 -8.78 10.34
N PHE A 117 26.23 -8.73 10.90
CA PHE A 117 26.42 -8.53 12.32
C PHE A 117 25.80 -7.22 12.82
N PHE A 118 26.16 -6.09 12.23
CA PHE A 118 25.62 -4.79 12.64
C PHE A 118 24.14 -4.61 12.27
N GLY A 119 23.70 -5.20 11.16
CA GLY A 119 22.30 -5.19 10.73
C GLY A 119 21.38 -5.90 11.72
N ILE A 120 21.79 -7.07 12.24
CA ILE A 120 21.05 -7.77 13.28
C ILE A 120 20.98 -6.94 14.57
N GLN A 121 22.09 -6.29 14.99
CA GLN A 121 22.07 -5.44 16.19
C GLN A 121 21.11 -4.24 16.03
N LEU A 122 21.16 -3.56 14.89
CA LEU A 122 20.23 -2.48 14.58
C LEU A 122 18.79 -3.00 14.50
N GLY A 123 18.58 -4.16 13.88
CA GLY A 123 17.29 -4.79 13.75
C GLY A 123 16.67 -5.20 15.08
N LEU A 124 17.48 -5.60 16.08
CA LEU A 124 17.00 -5.84 17.45
C LEU A 124 16.37 -4.57 18.06
N VAL A 125 17.00 -3.41 17.86
CA VAL A 125 16.46 -2.12 18.33
C VAL A 125 15.17 -1.77 17.59
N PHE A 126 15.15 -1.90 16.26
CA PHE A 126 13.96 -1.61 15.45
C PHE A 126 12.81 -2.59 15.75
N SER A 127 13.10 -3.88 15.94
CA SER A 127 12.08 -4.88 16.26
C SER A 127 11.43 -4.62 17.61
N GLN A 128 12.19 -4.18 18.62
CA GLN A 128 11.63 -3.77 19.91
C GLN A 128 10.63 -2.63 19.75
N PHE A 129 11.02 -1.58 19.02
CA PHE A 129 10.14 -0.45 18.73
C PHE A 129 8.87 -0.92 17.99
N PHE A 130 9.03 -1.77 16.98
CA PHE A 130 7.93 -2.32 16.18
C PHE A 130 6.97 -3.16 17.04
N LEU A 131 7.48 -4.06 17.89
CA LEU A 131 6.65 -4.88 18.78
C LEU A 131 5.88 -4.03 19.79
N LEU A 132 6.51 -2.99 20.36
CA LEU A 132 5.83 -2.07 21.29
C LEU A 132 4.69 -1.29 20.61
N VAL A 133 4.91 -0.80 19.40
CA VAL A 133 3.87 -0.09 18.62
C VAL A 133 2.73 -1.05 18.28
N THR A 134 3.07 -2.28 17.84
CA THR A 134 2.06 -3.31 17.55
C THR A 134 1.24 -3.67 18.79
N ALA A 135 1.89 -3.93 19.93
CA ALA A 135 1.21 -4.23 21.19
C ALA A 135 0.21 -3.14 21.58
N LYS A 136 0.59 -1.88 21.38
CA LYS A 136 -0.29 -0.73 21.69
C LYS A 136 -1.48 -0.62 20.74
N ILE A 137 -1.32 -0.95 19.46
CA ILE A 137 -2.38 -0.84 18.45
C ILE A 137 -3.31 -2.05 18.50
N THR A 138 -2.75 -3.27 18.64
CA THR A 138 -3.53 -4.52 18.62
C THR A 138 -4.08 -4.91 19.99
N HIS A 139 -3.71 -4.17 21.04
CA HIS A 139 -4.07 -4.49 22.44
C HIS A 139 -3.69 -5.92 22.88
N VAL A 140 -2.77 -6.59 22.18
CA VAL A 140 -2.26 -7.91 22.55
C VAL A 140 -1.23 -7.77 23.68
N PRO A 141 -1.52 -8.23 24.91
CA PRO A 141 -0.60 -8.09 26.01
C PRO A 141 0.61 -9.01 25.83
N GLY A 142 1.80 -8.48 26.16
CA GLY A 142 3.03 -9.29 26.18
C GLY A 142 3.74 -9.46 24.84
N LEU A 143 3.47 -8.61 23.86
CA LEU A 143 4.32 -8.43 22.69
C LEU A 143 5.55 -7.60 23.08
N TYR A 144 6.55 -8.25 23.64
CA TYR A 144 7.86 -7.66 23.98
C TYR A 144 8.99 -8.42 23.31
N LEU A 145 10.17 -7.85 23.28
CA LEU A 145 11.33 -8.50 22.67
C LEU A 145 11.61 -9.85 23.38
N TYR A 146 11.66 -10.89 22.61
CA TYR A 146 12.11 -12.22 22.99
C TYR A 146 13.48 -12.52 22.34
N TRP A 147 14.13 -13.63 22.68
CA TRP A 147 15.37 -14.02 22.00
C TRP A 147 15.05 -14.71 20.66
N PRO A 148 15.26 -14.01 19.51
CA PRO A 148 14.71 -14.43 18.22
C PRO A 148 15.66 -15.36 17.46
N THR A 149 15.95 -16.53 17.99
CA THR A 149 16.92 -17.48 17.39
C THR A 149 16.55 -17.83 15.93
N SER A 150 15.28 -18.14 15.66
CA SER A 150 14.82 -18.48 14.31
C SER A 150 14.99 -17.32 13.31
N ALA A 151 14.68 -16.09 13.73
CA ALA A 151 14.87 -14.90 12.92
C ALA A 151 16.37 -14.62 12.64
N ILE A 152 17.24 -14.83 13.63
CA ILE A 152 18.70 -14.68 13.46
C ILE A 152 19.21 -15.70 12.42
N ILE A 153 18.87 -16.96 12.56
CA ILE A 153 19.30 -18.03 11.65
C ILE A 153 18.79 -17.75 10.22
N LEU A 154 17.50 -17.45 10.07
CA LEU A 154 16.91 -17.12 8.78
C LEU A 154 17.60 -15.93 8.10
N THR A 155 17.84 -14.85 8.85
CA THR A 155 18.53 -13.65 8.36
C THR A 155 19.96 -13.97 7.90
N ILE A 156 20.71 -14.71 8.68
CA ILE A 156 22.08 -15.12 8.32
C ILE A 156 22.07 -15.95 7.03
N ILE A 157 21.20 -16.96 6.93
CA ILE A 157 21.13 -17.84 5.74
C ILE A 157 20.78 -17.04 4.50
N ILE A 158 19.71 -16.23 4.55
CA ILE A 158 19.24 -15.47 3.39
C ILE A 158 20.28 -14.45 2.97
N PHE A 159 20.78 -13.62 3.86
CA PHE A 159 21.71 -12.56 3.47
C PHE A 159 23.10 -13.09 3.10
N LEU A 160 23.58 -14.14 3.75
CA LEU A 160 24.81 -14.80 3.30
C LEU A 160 24.63 -15.35 1.86
N GLY A 161 23.50 -15.99 1.58
CA GLY A 161 23.13 -16.45 0.24
C GLY A 161 23.06 -15.30 -0.76
N LEU A 162 22.40 -14.19 -0.41
CA LEU A 162 22.32 -12.99 -1.24
C LEU A 162 23.70 -12.39 -1.52
N PHE A 163 24.58 -12.27 -0.51
CA PHE A 163 25.95 -11.76 -0.71
C PHE A 163 26.77 -12.68 -1.62
N ILE A 164 26.68 -14.00 -1.46
CA ILE A 164 27.33 -14.98 -2.35
C ILE A 164 26.81 -14.81 -3.77
N LEU A 165 25.49 -14.76 -3.96
CA LEU A 165 24.85 -14.64 -5.25
C LEU A 165 25.23 -13.32 -5.92
N VAL A 166 25.09 -12.19 -5.25
CA VAL A 166 25.43 -10.85 -5.77
C VAL A 166 26.93 -10.75 -6.06
N SER A 167 27.80 -11.28 -5.18
CA SER A 167 29.25 -11.31 -5.41
C SER A 167 29.64 -12.16 -6.60
N SER A 168 28.88 -13.22 -6.90
CA SER A 168 29.07 -14.07 -8.07
C SER A 168 28.65 -13.37 -9.38
N PHE A 169 27.63 -12.52 -9.35
CA PHE A 169 27.24 -11.69 -10.51
C PHE A 169 28.15 -10.47 -10.72
N THR A 170 28.81 -9.99 -9.67
CA THR A 170 29.68 -8.80 -9.69
C THR A 170 30.75 -8.85 -10.78
N PRO A 171 31.44 -9.98 -11.04
CA PRO A 171 32.43 -10.08 -12.11
C PRO A 171 31.89 -9.85 -13.53
N MET A 172 30.58 -10.09 -13.75
CA MET A 172 29.95 -9.75 -15.03
C MET A 172 29.85 -8.24 -15.25
N LEU A 173 29.76 -7.46 -14.17
CA LEU A 173 29.73 -5.99 -14.21
C LEU A 173 31.12 -5.40 -14.49
N ILE A 174 32.20 -6.14 -14.20
CA ILE A 174 33.60 -5.72 -14.44
C ILE A 174 34.06 -6.24 -15.81
N ARG A 175 33.60 -5.61 -16.88
CA ARG A 175 34.15 -5.89 -18.24
C ARG A 175 35.49 -5.17 -18.44
N THR A 176 36.59 -5.83 -18.08
CA THR A 176 37.95 -5.27 -18.16
C THR A 176 38.64 -5.52 -19.50
N ARG A 177 37.88 -5.64 -20.60
CA ARG A 177 38.44 -6.05 -21.92
C ARG A 177 39.55 -5.14 -22.51
N LYS A 178 39.77 -3.91 -21.96
CA LYS A 178 40.93 -3.06 -22.32
C LYS A 178 41.26 -2.14 -21.14
N ALA A 179 42.33 -2.44 -20.39
CA ALA A 179 42.83 -1.61 -19.27
C ALA A 179 43.03 -0.15 -19.68
N VAL A 180 43.55 0.10 -20.89
CA VAL A 180 43.72 1.41 -21.53
C VAL A 180 42.39 2.16 -21.71
N ARG A 181 41.29 1.47 -21.93
CA ARG A 181 39.97 2.07 -22.11
C ARG A 181 39.36 2.50 -20.78
N LEU A 182 39.67 1.76 -19.71
CA LEU A 182 39.26 2.13 -18.31
C LEU A 182 39.92 3.43 -17.85
N LEU A 183 41.15 3.69 -18.30
CA LEU A 183 41.88 4.93 -18.01
C LEU A 183 41.41 6.10 -18.89
N LYS A 184 40.92 5.83 -20.12
CA LYS A 184 40.46 6.85 -21.08
C LYS A 184 38.96 7.13 -21.07
N GLU A 185 38.11 6.36 -20.36
CA GLU A 185 36.66 6.50 -20.40
C GLU A 185 36.12 7.82 -19.80
N GLY A 186 37.00 8.71 -19.33
CA GLY A 186 36.64 10.08 -18.93
C GLY A 186 36.32 11.06 -20.09
N THR A 187 36.58 10.70 -21.36
CA THR A 187 36.71 11.71 -22.43
C THR A 187 35.78 11.61 -23.63
N LYS A 188 34.95 10.59 -23.80
CA LYS A 188 33.99 10.53 -24.93
C LYS A 188 32.68 9.87 -24.56
N GLN A 189 31.78 10.61 -23.94
CA GLN A 189 30.37 10.23 -23.94
C GLN A 189 29.77 10.62 -25.30
N LYS A 190 29.44 9.59 -26.14
CA LYS A 190 28.65 9.79 -27.35
C LYS A 190 27.29 10.41 -27.00
N GLU A 191 26.96 11.54 -27.58
CA GLU A 191 25.64 12.13 -27.43
C GLU A 191 24.58 11.16 -28.00
N ARG A 192 23.79 10.51 -27.15
CA ARG A 192 22.58 9.82 -27.58
C ARG A 192 21.52 10.89 -27.87
N LYS A 193 21.03 10.95 -29.09
CA LYS A 193 19.91 11.79 -29.46
C LYS A 193 18.62 11.20 -28.88
N ALA A 194 17.79 12.00 -28.22
CA ALA A 194 16.46 11.58 -27.80
C ALA A 194 15.63 11.25 -29.05
N SER A 195 14.99 10.09 -29.06
CA SER A 195 14.07 9.70 -30.10
C SER A 195 12.66 10.23 -29.75
N VAL A 196 12.07 11.01 -30.64
CA VAL A 196 10.72 11.53 -30.48
C VAL A 196 9.70 10.37 -30.43
N LEU A 197 9.89 9.34 -31.26
CA LEU A 197 9.01 8.17 -31.30
C LEU A 197 9.02 7.40 -29.96
N ILE A 198 10.21 7.16 -29.39
CA ILE A 198 10.31 6.47 -28.08
C ILE A 198 9.75 7.34 -26.96
N SER A 199 9.91 8.68 -27.05
CA SER A 199 9.31 9.60 -26.08
C SER A 199 7.78 9.59 -26.15
N LEU A 200 7.23 9.54 -27.36
CA LEU A 200 5.78 9.42 -27.58
C LEU A 200 5.27 8.08 -27.03
N PHE A 201 5.95 6.99 -27.33
CA PHE A 201 5.61 5.68 -26.78
C PHE A 201 5.62 5.65 -25.23
N GLY A 202 6.64 6.27 -24.60
CA GLY A 202 6.68 6.41 -23.15
C GLY A 202 5.53 7.25 -22.59
N ALA A 203 5.16 8.33 -23.27
CA ALA A 203 4.04 9.17 -22.89
C ALA A 203 2.70 8.42 -23.03
N THR A 204 2.51 7.67 -24.13
CA THR A 204 1.31 6.84 -24.32
C THR A 204 1.21 5.75 -23.25
N CYS A 205 2.29 5.08 -22.86
CA CYS A 205 2.29 4.11 -21.78
C CYS A 205 1.80 4.73 -20.45
N LEU A 206 2.30 5.94 -20.09
CA LEU A 206 1.86 6.64 -18.87
C LEU A 206 0.39 7.02 -18.94
N ILE A 207 -0.01 7.66 -20.05
CA ILE A 207 -1.40 8.14 -20.23
C ILE A 207 -2.37 6.95 -20.18
N THR A 208 -2.07 5.88 -20.93
CA THR A 208 -2.90 4.66 -20.93
C THR A 208 -2.98 4.04 -19.53
N GLY A 209 -1.85 3.91 -18.83
CA GLY A 209 -1.84 3.39 -17.47
C GLY A 209 -2.68 4.23 -16.51
N TYR A 210 -2.63 5.56 -16.63
CA TYR A 210 -3.42 6.46 -15.79
C TYR A 210 -4.92 6.46 -16.15
N VAL A 211 -5.26 6.37 -17.43
CA VAL A 211 -6.67 6.28 -17.88
C VAL A 211 -7.30 4.98 -17.41
N LEU A 212 -6.57 3.87 -17.52
CA LEU A 212 -7.02 2.57 -16.99
C LEU A 212 -7.22 2.60 -15.47
N ALA A 213 -6.28 3.22 -14.74
CA ALA A 213 -6.37 3.32 -13.28
C ALA A 213 -7.47 4.28 -12.80
N ALA A 214 -7.79 5.33 -13.57
CA ALA A 214 -8.76 6.34 -13.19
C ALA A 214 -10.23 5.96 -13.46
N ASN A 215 -10.49 4.95 -14.30
CA ASN A 215 -11.83 4.58 -14.74
C ASN A 215 -12.10 3.06 -14.60
N PRO A 216 -11.90 2.46 -13.42
CA PRO A 216 -12.07 1.02 -13.25
C PRO A 216 -13.50 0.56 -13.53
N LEU A 217 -14.49 1.27 -13.02
CA LEU A 217 -15.91 0.92 -13.18
C LEU A 217 -16.33 0.94 -14.65
N TYR A 218 -15.86 1.92 -15.44
CA TYR A 218 -16.13 1.96 -16.88
C TYR A 218 -15.64 0.72 -17.60
N PHE A 219 -14.39 0.28 -17.32
CA PHE A 219 -13.84 -0.92 -17.95
C PHE A 219 -14.49 -2.21 -17.45
N MET A 220 -14.93 -2.23 -16.19
CA MET A 220 -15.68 -3.37 -15.63
C MET A 220 -17.09 -3.48 -16.22
N SER A 221 -17.73 -2.37 -16.58
CA SER A 221 -19.08 -2.35 -17.16
C SER A 221 -19.15 -2.66 -18.67
N LEU A 222 -18.03 -2.82 -19.36
CA LEU A 222 -18.00 -3.13 -20.81
C LEU A 222 -18.44 -4.57 -21.18
N GLY A 223 -18.95 -5.33 -20.23
CA GLY A 223 -19.43 -6.70 -20.36
C GLY A 223 -18.62 -7.69 -19.53
N ASP A 224 -19.23 -8.80 -19.15
CA ASP A 224 -18.72 -9.74 -18.17
C ASP A 224 -17.29 -10.24 -18.50
N MET A 225 -17.03 -10.60 -19.74
CA MET A 225 -15.72 -11.10 -20.16
C MET A 225 -14.64 -10.02 -20.14
N ILE A 226 -14.96 -8.80 -20.60
CA ILE A 226 -14.02 -7.65 -20.60
C ILE A 226 -13.78 -7.18 -19.17
N GLY A 227 -14.82 -7.13 -18.34
CA GLY A 227 -14.74 -6.75 -16.93
C GLY A 227 -13.85 -7.70 -16.13
N ILE A 228 -14.03 -9.01 -16.27
CA ILE A 228 -13.19 -10.02 -15.63
C ILE A 228 -11.75 -9.92 -16.14
N LEU A 229 -11.55 -9.78 -17.45
CA LEU A 229 -10.21 -9.62 -18.02
C LEU A 229 -9.53 -8.37 -17.48
N TYR A 230 -10.24 -7.23 -17.38
CA TYR A 230 -9.74 -6.01 -16.78
C TYR A 230 -9.37 -6.23 -15.30
N ALA A 231 -10.25 -6.81 -14.49
CA ALA A 231 -10.02 -7.02 -13.06
C ALA A 231 -8.75 -7.86 -12.81
N VAL A 232 -8.58 -8.97 -13.55
CA VAL A 232 -7.41 -9.85 -13.42
C VAL A 232 -6.14 -9.19 -13.99
N SER A 233 -6.23 -8.56 -15.16
CA SER A 233 -5.06 -8.01 -15.85
C SER A 233 -4.59 -6.67 -15.25
N SER A 234 -5.47 -5.88 -14.66
CA SER A 234 -5.17 -4.55 -14.12
C SER A 234 -4.03 -4.59 -13.09
N ILE A 235 -3.97 -5.65 -12.26
CA ILE A 235 -2.94 -5.84 -11.24
C ILE A 235 -1.53 -5.86 -11.84
N PHE A 236 -1.37 -6.39 -13.06
CA PHE A 236 -0.08 -6.53 -13.73
C PHE A 236 0.13 -5.50 -14.84
N VAL A 237 -0.90 -5.23 -15.65
CA VAL A 237 -0.80 -4.36 -16.83
C VAL A 237 -0.61 -2.91 -16.43
N ILE A 238 -1.41 -2.39 -15.49
CA ILE A 238 -1.31 -0.98 -15.08
C ILE A 238 0.06 -0.66 -14.48
N PRO A 239 0.57 -1.40 -13.47
CA PRO A 239 1.91 -1.14 -12.93
C PRO A 239 3.01 -1.30 -13.98
N SER A 240 2.88 -2.27 -14.91
CA SER A 240 3.86 -2.48 -15.98
C SER A 240 3.90 -1.32 -16.97
N LEU A 241 2.74 -0.78 -17.37
CA LEU A 241 2.65 0.39 -18.24
C LEU A 241 3.23 1.64 -17.57
N VAL A 242 2.88 1.86 -16.28
CA VAL A 242 3.40 2.99 -15.50
C VAL A 242 4.91 2.86 -15.31
N ALA A 243 5.43 1.67 -15.00
CA ALA A 243 6.87 1.43 -14.86
C ALA A 243 7.62 1.65 -16.18
N ALA A 244 7.14 1.09 -17.29
CA ALA A 244 7.73 1.29 -18.60
C ALA A 244 7.69 2.77 -19.01
N GLY A 245 6.56 3.44 -18.84
CA GLY A 245 6.39 4.86 -19.14
C GLY A 245 7.30 5.74 -18.29
N THR A 246 7.46 5.44 -17.01
CA THR A 246 8.38 6.16 -16.09
C THR A 246 9.84 5.96 -16.51
N TYR A 247 10.22 4.76 -16.90
CA TYR A 247 11.57 4.53 -17.45
C TYR A 247 11.81 5.37 -18.72
N PHE A 248 10.86 5.39 -19.64
CA PHE A 248 10.96 6.22 -20.86
C PHE A 248 10.86 7.72 -20.55
N PHE A 249 10.15 8.13 -19.51
CA PHE A 249 10.17 9.51 -19.03
C PHE A 249 11.59 9.94 -18.67
N PHE A 250 12.29 9.21 -17.83
CA PHE A 250 13.66 9.56 -17.45
C PHE A 250 14.67 9.35 -18.57
N SER A 251 14.47 8.38 -19.48
CA SER A 251 15.44 8.06 -20.53
C SER A 251 15.28 8.85 -21.81
N GLN A 252 14.09 9.38 -22.11
CA GLN A 252 13.78 10.05 -23.38
C GLN A 252 13.08 11.39 -23.21
N ILE A 253 11.93 11.44 -22.47
CA ILE A 253 11.12 12.64 -22.34
C ILE A 253 11.90 13.76 -21.64
N SER A 254 12.65 13.43 -20.59
CA SER A 254 13.51 14.40 -19.88
C SER A 254 14.54 15.06 -20.82
N PHE A 255 15.10 14.28 -21.78
CA PHE A 255 16.02 14.85 -22.79
C PHE A 255 15.33 15.76 -23.78
N LEU A 256 14.09 15.44 -24.18
CA LEU A 256 13.31 16.35 -25.02
C LEU A 256 13.02 17.66 -24.31
N LEU A 257 12.63 17.60 -23.03
CA LEU A 257 12.39 18.81 -22.22
C LEU A 257 13.65 19.67 -22.11
N ILE A 258 14.80 19.05 -21.83
CA ILE A 258 16.08 19.76 -21.79
C ILE A 258 16.43 20.37 -23.15
N ARG A 259 16.16 19.65 -24.24
CA ARG A 259 16.37 20.18 -25.62
C ARG A 259 15.49 21.40 -25.86
N ILE A 260 14.23 21.37 -25.46
CA ILE A 260 13.31 22.53 -25.56
C ILE A 260 13.81 23.71 -24.71
N LEU A 261 14.32 23.45 -23.49
CA LEU A 261 14.92 24.49 -22.66
C LEU A 261 16.15 25.12 -23.30
N LYS A 262 16.98 24.34 -23.99
CA LYS A 262 18.16 24.82 -24.72
C LYS A 262 17.79 25.64 -25.97
N THR A 263 16.67 25.35 -26.65
CA THR A 263 16.24 26.13 -27.83
C THR A 263 15.72 27.53 -27.46
N ARG A 264 15.22 27.69 -26.22
CA ARG A 264 14.82 29.03 -25.71
C ARG A 264 16.07 29.83 -25.30
N ARG A 265 16.75 30.41 -26.26
CA ARG A 265 18.05 31.08 -26.13
C ARG A 265 18.11 32.15 -25.05
N THR A 266 17.05 32.96 -24.91
CA THR A 266 16.94 33.98 -23.85
C THR A 266 16.94 33.46 -22.46
N PHE A 267 16.29 32.31 -22.22
CA PHE A 267 16.30 31.61 -20.91
C PHE A 267 17.60 30.87 -20.67
N TYR A 268 18.09 30.14 -21.68
CA TYR A 268 19.30 29.31 -21.58
C TYR A 268 20.55 30.16 -21.27
N MET A 269 20.72 31.31 -21.93
CA MET A 269 21.87 32.20 -21.76
C MET A 269 21.77 33.13 -20.54
N LYS A 270 20.67 33.10 -19.78
CA LYS A 270 20.45 33.99 -18.65
C LYS A 270 21.26 33.51 -17.43
N ARG A 271 22.27 34.33 -16.98
CA ARG A 271 23.09 34.03 -15.79
C ARG A 271 23.72 32.61 -15.81
N THR A 272 23.49 31.82 -14.75
CA THR A 272 24.01 30.46 -14.56
C THR A 272 23.16 29.35 -15.19
N ASN A 273 22.09 29.69 -15.93
CA ASN A 273 21.17 28.68 -16.49
C ASN A 273 21.88 27.70 -17.45
N MET A 274 22.81 28.23 -18.27
CA MET A 274 23.60 27.38 -19.17
C MET A 274 24.36 26.29 -18.41
N LEU A 275 24.91 26.60 -17.23
CA LEU A 275 25.68 25.65 -16.43
C LEU A 275 24.78 24.53 -15.91
N TRP A 276 23.71 24.87 -15.17
CA TRP A 276 22.89 23.82 -14.55
C TRP A 276 22.08 23.02 -15.58
N ILE A 277 21.60 23.63 -16.70
CA ILE A 277 20.88 22.89 -17.75
C ILE A 277 21.79 21.90 -18.48
N SER A 278 23.03 22.31 -18.79
CA SER A 278 24.00 21.45 -19.46
C SER A 278 24.45 20.30 -18.53
N ASP A 279 24.69 20.60 -17.28
CA ASP A 279 25.03 19.61 -16.26
C ASP A 279 23.89 18.66 -15.98
N LEU A 280 22.65 19.17 -15.91
CA LEU A 280 21.46 18.36 -15.72
C LEU A 280 21.29 17.33 -16.84
N ALA A 281 21.53 17.74 -18.10
CA ALA A 281 21.51 16.84 -19.24
C ALA A 281 22.51 15.69 -19.09
N ALA A 282 23.73 15.99 -18.63
CA ALA A 282 24.77 14.98 -18.37
C ALA A 282 24.38 14.08 -17.18
N ARG A 283 23.87 14.63 -16.10
CA ARG A 283 23.50 13.91 -14.88
C ARG A 283 22.30 13.02 -15.05
N ILE A 284 21.21 13.48 -15.67
CA ILE A 284 20.05 12.64 -15.95
C ILE A 284 20.48 11.41 -16.76
N ARG A 285 21.32 11.61 -17.79
CA ARG A 285 21.80 10.54 -18.63
C ARG A 285 22.56 9.46 -17.87
N THR A 286 23.41 9.87 -16.92
CA THR A 286 24.18 8.92 -16.09
C THR A 286 23.35 8.29 -14.98
N ASN A 287 22.21 8.89 -14.64
CA ASN A 287 21.38 8.57 -13.46
C ASN A 287 19.97 8.06 -13.79
N ILE A 288 19.66 7.75 -15.06
CA ILE A 288 18.32 7.28 -15.48
C ILE A 288 17.80 6.16 -14.58
N ASN A 289 18.60 5.10 -14.40
CA ASN A 289 18.20 3.95 -13.59
C ASN A 289 17.99 4.33 -12.11
N MET A 290 18.80 5.24 -11.58
CA MET A 290 18.65 5.73 -10.22
C MET A 290 17.33 6.48 -10.05
N LEU A 291 17.05 7.47 -10.92
CA LEU A 291 15.83 8.27 -10.87
C LEU A 291 14.58 7.40 -11.02
N PHE A 292 14.64 6.41 -11.91
CA PHE A 292 13.59 5.43 -12.10
C PHE A 292 13.35 4.60 -10.81
N ILE A 293 14.42 4.01 -10.23
CA ILE A 293 14.31 3.20 -9.02
C ILE A 293 13.76 4.05 -7.86
N VAL A 294 14.27 5.26 -7.66
CA VAL A 294 13.81 6.16 -6.60
C VAL A 294 12.32 6.48 -6.79
N ALA A 295 11.89 6.85 -8.00
CA ALA A 295 10.49 7.14 -8.27
C ALA A 295 9.59 5.93 -8.01
N MET A 296 9.98 4.72 -8.46
CA MET A 296 9.18 3.50 -8.26
C MET A 296 9.12 3.09 -6.79
N LEU A 297 10.24 3.15 -6.05
CA LEU A 297 10.24 2.83 -4.61
C LEU A 297 9.40 3.83 -3.81
N SER A 298 9.52 5.12 -4.12
CA SER A 298 8.68 6.14 -3.47
C SER A 298 7.20 5.95 -3.82
N THR A 299 6.87 5.57 -5.06
CA THR A 299 5.50 5.23 -5.47
C THR A 299 4.95 4.08 -4.64
N LEU A 300 5.71 2.99 -4.50
CA LEU A 300 5.30 1.85 -3.68
C LEU A 300 5.07 2.27 -2.23
N ALA A 301 6.00 3.05 -1.65
CA ALA A 301 5.89 3.57 -0.30
C ALA A 301 4.59 4.39 -0.10
N PHE A 302 4.38 5.39 -0.95
CA PHE A 302 3.24 6.30 -0.82
C PHE A 302 1.92 5.58 -1.08
N THR A 303 1.84 4.75 -2.13
CA THR A 303 0.63 4.01 -2.48
C THR A 303 0.26 3.04 -1.37
N MET A 304 1.23 2.31 -0.82
CA MET A 304 0.98 1.31 0.22
C MET A 304 0.44 1.94 1.50
N ILE A 305 1.05 3.04 1.96
CA ILE A 305 0.60 3.74 3.16
C ILE A 305 -0.77 4.39 2.93
N THR A 306 -0.97 5.01 1.77
CA THR A 306 -2.27 5.64 1.45
C THR A 306 -3.39 4.61 1.33
N PHE A 307 -3.12 3.48 0.66
CA PHE A 307 -4.06 2.37 0.56
C PHE A 307 -4.52 1.88 1.94
N LEU A 308 -3.57 1.62 2.83
CA LEU A 308 -3.87 1.08 4.15
C LEU A 308 -4.61 2.08 5.04
N TYR A 309 -4.23 3.36 4.95
CA TYR A 309 -4.93 4.43 5.67
C TYR A 309 -6.37 4.61 5.18
N GLY A 310 -6.56 4.59 3.86
CA GLY A 310 -7.90 4.64 3.24
C GLY A 310 -8.74 3.41 3.57
N PHE A 311 -8.14 2.22 3.55
CA PHE A 311 -8.83 0.98 3.89
C PHE A 311 -9.30 0.95 5.35
N GLY A 312 -8.52 1.52 6.28
CA GLY A 312 -8.93 1.68 7.67
C GLY A 312 -10.19 2.55 7.85
N LYS A 313 -10.35 3.57 6.99
CA LYS A 313 -11.56 4.40 6.97
C LYS A 313 -12.77 3.65 6.39
N PHE A 314 -12.55 2.86 5.34
CA PHE A 314 -13.57 2.04 4.72
C PHE A 314 -14.20 1.05 5.70
N THR A 315 -13.41 0.37 6.52
CA THR A 315 -13.91 -0.65 7.45
C THR A 315 -14.93 -0.12 8.45
N LYS A 316 -14.72 1.09 8.97
CA LYS A 316 -15.70 1.71 9.88
C LYS A 316 -16.99 2.07 9.13
N PHE A 317 -16.86 2.63 7.93
CA PHE A 317 -18.00 2.97 7.10
C PHE A 317 -18.82 1.71 6.74
N ASP A 318 -18.14 0.65 6.35
CA ASP A 318 -18.76 -0.62 5.97
C ASP A 318 -19.45 -1.32 7.14
N ALA A 319 -18.83 -1.32 8.33
CA ALA A 319 -19.42 -1.88 9.54
C ALA A 319 -20.74 -1.20 9.92
N VAL A 320 -20.80 0.14 9.84
CA VAL A 320 -22.02 0.91 10.10
C VAL A 320 -23.08 0.71 9.00
N ARG A 321 -22.62 0.58 7.75
CA ARG A 321 -23.50 0.29 6.61
C ARG A 321 -24.13 -1.10 6.74
N GLU A 322 -23.32 -2.10 7.09
CA GLU A 322 -23.77 -3.48 7.24
C GLU A 322 -24.65 -3.67 8.47
N ASN A 323 -24.36 -2.99 9.57
CA ASN A 323 -25.11 -3.06 10.80
C ASN A 323 -25.57 -1.67 11.27
N PRO A 324 -26.65 -1.08 10.69
CA PRO A 324 -27.15 0.21 11.10
C PRO A 324 -27.60 0.24 12.58
N PHE A 325 -28.12 -0.90 13.07
CA PHE A 325 -28.27 -1.18 14.49
C PHE A 325 -27.11 -2.06 14.96
N PRO A 326 -26.33 -1.65 15.97
CA PRO A 326 -25.15 -2.38 16.41
C PRO A 326 -25.39 -3.81 16.88
N PHE A 327 -26.59 -4.12 17.35
CA PHE A 327 -27.00 -5.46 17.76
C PHE A 327 -28.39 -5.74 17.17
N THR A 328 -28.49 -6.82 16.44
CA THR A 328 -29.75 -7.29 15.84
C THR A 328 -29.93 -8.77 16.13
N TYR A 329 -31.11 -9.14 16.61
CA TYR A 329 -31.49 -10.51 16.91
C TYR A 329 -32.77 -10.84 16.15
N LEU A 330 -32.71 -11.88 15.32
CA LEU A 330 -33.85 -12.42 14.56
C LEU A 330 -34.35 -13.67 15.28
N SER A 331 -35.69 -13.74 15.47
CA SER A 331 -36.37 -14.83 16.15
C SER A 331 -37.54 -15.32 15.32
N HIS A 332 -37.54 -16.59 14.97
CA HIS A 332 -38.70 -17.25 14.39
C HIS A 332 -39.77 -17.54 15.48
N THR A 333 -41.00 -17.74 15.07
CA THR A 333 -42.16 -17.98 15.98
C THR A 333 -41.93 -19.20 16.89
N GLU A 334 -41.18 -20.18 16.42
CA GLU A 334 -40.90 -21.44 17.12
C GLU A 334 -39.77 -21.32 18.17
N ASN A 335 -39.14 -20.17 18.26
CA ASN A 335 -38.01 -19.96 19.19
C ASN A 335 -38.46 -19.77 20.63
N THR A 336 -38.14 -20.71 21.48
CA THR A 336 -38.44 -20.67 22.92
C THR A 336 -37.39 -19.96 23.76
N LEU A 337 -36.18 -19.69 23.18
CA LEU A 337 -35.04 -19.07 23.88
C LEU A 337 -35.00 -17.54 23.70
N ALA A 338 -35.93 -16.95 22.94
CA ALA A 338 -35.90 -15.53 22.61
C ALA A 338 -35.79 -14.62 23.84
N ASP A 339 -36.65 -14.86 24.84
CA ASP A 339 -36.65 -14.06 26.08
C ASP A 339 -35.36 -14.24 26.89
N GLU A 340 -34.79 -15.44 26.93
CA GLU A 340 -33.52 -15.70 27.59
C GLU A 340 -32.38 -14.92 26.93
N HIS A 341 -32.24 -15.01 25.61
CA HIS A 341 -31.19 -14.31 24.87
C HIS A 341 -31.29 -12.80 25.00
N LEU A 342 -32.51 -12.26 24.87
CA LEU A 342 -32.77 -10.82 24.98
C LEU A 342 -32.55 -10.30 26.42
N ASN A 343 -32.96 -11.05 27.44
CA ASN A 343 -32.74 -10.67 28.84
C ASN A 343 -31.27 -10.72 29.19
N TRP A 344 -30.52 -11.73 28.71
CA TRP A 344 -29.08 -11.81 28.90
C TRP A 344 -28.37 -10.58 28.28
N LEU A 345 -28.72 -10.22 27.04
CA LEU A 345 -28.12 -9.06 26.36
C LEU A 345 -28.42 -7.75 27.08
N LYS A 346 -29.67 -7.54 27.52
CA LYS A 346 -30.08 -6.37 28.32
C LYS A 346 -29.36 -6.30 29.65
N GLN A 347 -29.20 -7.42 30.33
CA GLN A 347 -28.47 -7.51 31.60
C GLN A 347 -27.02 -7.08 31.40
N LYS A 348 -26.34 -7.56 30.33
CA LYS A 348 -24.97 -7.19 30.00
C LYS A 348 -24.82 -5.69 29.70
N PHE A 349 -25.74 -5.09 28.95
CA PHE A 349 -25.74 -3.65 28.71
C PHE A 349 -25.87 -2.86 30.01
N ASN A 350 -26.71 -3.32 30.95
CA ASN A 350 -26.91 -2.66 32.24
C ASN A 350 -25.68 -2.83 33.16
N GLU A 351 -25.07 -4.03 33.20
CA GLU A 351 -23.86 -4.32 33.98
C GLU A 351 -22.70 -3.39 33.57
N GLU A 352 -22.51 -3.18 32.27
CA GLU A 352 -21.45 -2.33 31.71
C GLU A 352 -21.90 -0.85 31.51
N GLN A 353 -23.09 -0.50 31.98
CA GLN A 353 -23.65 0.89 31.96
C GLN A 353 -23.86 1.47 30.55
N PHE A 354 -24.12 0.65 29.55
CA PHE A 354 -24.49 1.11 28.22
C PHE A 354 -25.94 1.57 28.19
N THR A 355 -26.19 2.74 27.60
CA THR A 355 -27.54 3.22 27.31
C THR A 355 -27.99 2.72 25.96
N TYR A 356 -29.17 2.12 25.90
CA TYR A 356 -29.69 1.55 24.66
C TYR A 356 -31.19 1.84 24.46
N LYS A 357 -31.62 1.75 23.21
CA LYS A 357 -33.03 1.70 22.82
C LYS A 357 -33.28 0.42 22.04
N GLN A 358 -34.32 -0.32 22.42
CA GLN A 358 -34.75 -1.52 21.73
C GLN A 358 -35.93 -1.19 20.80
N PHE A 359 -35.89 -1.76 19.60
CA PHE A 359 -36.99 -1.77 18.61
C PHE A 359 -37.36 -3.22 18.33
N LYS A 360 -38.65 -3.54 18.38
CA LYS A 360 -39.18 -4.82 17.93
C LYS A 360 -39.97 -4.56 16.66
N THR A 361 -39.71 -5.37 15.63
CA THR A 361 -40.36 -5.27 14.33
C THR A 361 -40.70 -6.66 13.85
N ASP A 362 -41.95 -6.88 13.43
CA ASP A 362 -42.34 -8.12 12.84
C ASP A 362 -42.18 -8.05 11.31
N ILE A 363 -41.58 -9.09 10.73
CA ILE A 363 -41.34 -9.24 9.31
C ILE A 363 -41.94 -10.56 8.84
N TYR A 364 -42.25 -10.65 7.54
CA TYR A 364 -42.93 -11.79 6.94
C TYR A 364 -42.15 -12.29 5.74
N GLU A 365 -41.85 -13.59 5.72
CA GLU A 365 -41.17 -14.23 4.61
C GLU A 365 -42.16 -14.41 3.42
N VAL A 366 -41.82 -13.86 2.28
CA VAL A 366 -42.61 -13.90 1.06
C VAL A 366 -41.75 -14.27 -0.14
N SER A 367 -42.35 -14.92 -1.14
CA SER A 367 -41.61 -15.32 -2.36
C SER A 367 -42.26 -14.77 -3.62
N SER A 368 -41.46 -14.48 -4.64
CA SER A 368 -41.99 -14.10 -5.96
C SER A 368 -42.66 -15.28 -6.66
N ALA A 369 -43.65 -14.97 -7.49
CA ALA A 369 -44.38 -15.94 -8.33
C ALA A 369 -43.68 -16.21 -9.68
N GLU A 370 -42.37 -16.16 -9.73
CA GLU A 370 -41.54 -16.42 -10.90
C GLU A 370 -41.15 -17.90 -11.00
N GLU A 371 -40.64 -18.34 -12.16
CA GLU A 371 -40.19 -19.74 -12.37
C GLU A 371 -39.06 -20.12 -11.39
N THR A 372 -38.21 -19.16 -11.05
CA THR A 372 -37.23 -19.26 -9.95
C THR A 372 -37.63 -18.30 -8.85
N PRO A 373 -38.35 -18.75 -7.81
CA PRO A 373 -38.87 -17.88 -6.77
C PRO A 373 -37.72 -17.18 -6.00
N GLN A 374 -37.78 -15.87 -5.95
CA GLN A 374 -36.88 -15.08 -5.10
C GLN A 374 -37.51 -14.87 -3.73
N LEU A 375 -36.70 -14.95 -2.70
CA LEU A 375 -37.09 -14.76 -1.30
C LEU A 375 -36.98 -13.28 -0.93
N TYR A 376 -38.05 -12.74 -0.37
CA TYR A 376 -38.14 -11.39 0.16
C TYR A 376 -38.69 -11.42 1.60
N TYR A 377 -38.41 -10.34 2.32
CA TYR A 377 -38.96 -10.10 3.66
C TYR A 377 -39.83 -8.86 3.63
N ALA A 378 -41.09 -8.97 3.98
CA ALA A 378 -42.02 -7.85 3.98
C ALA A 378 -42.11 -7.20 5.38
N ILE A 379 -42.10 -5.87 5.40
CA ILE A 379 -42.25 -5.05 6.61
C ILE A 379 -43.36 -4.02 6.41
N LYS A 380 -44.09 -3.69 7.51
CA LYS A 380 -45.05 -2.60 7.50
C LYS A 380 -44.36 -1.25 7.30
N GLN A 381 -44.97 -0.35 6.51
CA GLN A 381 -44.47 1.00 6.32
C GLN A 381 -44.33 1.74 7.67
N SER A 382 -45.30 1.59 8.58
CA SER A 382 -45.27 2.19 9.91
C SER A 382 -44.03 1.77 10.73
N ASP A 383 -43.73 0.46 10.74
CA ASP A 383 -42.59 -0.11 11.47
C ASP A 383 -41.25 0.32 10.83
N TYR A 384 -41.15 0.31 9.51
CA TYR A 384 -39.98 0.81 8.79
C TYR A 384 -39.70 2.29 9.16
N ASN A 385 -40.73 3.13 9.17
CA ASN A 385 -40.57 4.56 9.47
C ASN A 385 -40.13 4.82 10.92
N ILE A 386 -40.50 3.95 11.85
CA ILE A 386 -39.96 4.00 13.24
C ILE A 386 -38.45 3.74 13.24
N LEU A 387 -37.99 2.71 12.52
CA LEU A 387 -36.58 2.37 12.40
C LEU A 387 -35.80 3.45 11.62
N ALA A 388 -36.35 3.93 10.51
CA ALA A 388 -35.77 5.02 9.71
C ALA A 388 -35.56 6.30 10.54
N LYS A 389 -36.56 6.70 11.34
CA LYS A 389 -36.45 7.82 12.26
C LYS A 389 -35.35 7.61 13.32
N ALA A 390 -35.20 6.39 13.82
CA ALA A 390 -34.15 6.06 14.79
C ALA A 390 -32.76 6.15 14.16
N LEU A 391 -32.63 5.89 12.85
CA LEU A 391 -31.38 5.93 12.07
C LEU A 391 -31.14 7.29 11.40
N ASN A 392 -32.04 8.27 11.55
CA ASN A 392 -32.04 9.57 10.87
C ASN A 392 -32.15 9.43 9.33
N TRP A 393 -32.89 8.44 8.85
CA TRP A 393 -33.21 8.24 7.43
C TRP A 393 -34.55 8.87 7.09
N GLU A 394 -34.81 9.01 5.78
CA GLU A 394 -36.08 9.51 5.27
C GLU A 394 -37.20 8.51 5.46
N ASN A 395 -38.39 9.01 5.80
CA ASN A 395 -39.61 8.19 5.85
C ASN A 395 -40.05 7.80 4.44
N LEU A 396 -40.56 6.59 4.31
CA LEU A 396 -41.13 6.10 3.05
C LEU A 396 -42.66 6.21 3.12
N HIS A 397 -43.27 6.53 1.98
CA HIS A 397 -44.74 6.54 1.79
C HIS A 397 -45.11 5.61 0.65
N VAL A 398 -45.86 4.56 1.01
CA VAL A 398 -46.26 3.45 0.13
C VAL A 398 -47.77 3.42 0.01
N LYS A 399 -48.31 3.34 -1.22
CA LYS A 399 -49.75 3.09 -1.49
C LYS A 399 -50.02 1.59 -1.56
N ASN A 400 -51.29 1.18 -1.48
CA ASN A 400 -51.65 -0.24 -1.40
C ASN A 400 -51.17 -1.10 -2.57
N ASN A 401 -50.88 -0.51 -3.72
CA ASN A 401 -50.38 -1.25 -4.91
C ASN A 401 -48.91 -0.96 -5.22
N GLU A 402 -48.20 -0.27 -4.32
CA GLU A 402 -46.78 0.12 -4.46
C GLU A 402 -45.90 -0.65 -3.46
N SER A 403 -44.63 -0.76 -3.77
CA SER A 403 -43.58 -1.25 -2.85
C SER A 403 -42.25 -0.54 -3.09
N TYR A 404 -41.43 -0.45 -2.04
CA TYR A 404 -40.02 -0.21 -2.16
C TYR A 404 -39.26 -1.51 -1.90
N ILE A 405 -38.20 -1.74 -2.68
CA ILE A 405 -37.28 -2.85 -2.42
C ILE A 405 -36.00 -2.24 -1.82
N LEU A 406 -35.68 -2.69 -0.63
CA LEU A 406 -34.48 -2.22 0.07
C LEU A 406 -33.39 -3.28 -0.01
N ILE A 407 -32.24 -2.95 -0.59
CA ILE A 407 -31.08 -3.82 -0.79
C ILE A 407 -29.84 -3.03 -0.41
N LYS A 408 -28.94 -3.59 0.41
CA LYS A 408 -27.73 -2.87 0.83
C LYS A 408 -26.69 -2.70 -0.27
N ASP A 409 -26.52 -3.74 -1.08
CA ASP A 409 -25.54 -3.76 -2.16
C ASP A 409 -26.17 -3.28 -3.47
N LEU A 410 -26.60 -2.02 -3.49
CA LEU A 410 -26.85 -1.32 -4.74
C LEU A 410 -25.49 -0.89 -5.33
N ASP A 411 -24.62 -1.84 -5.64
CA ASP A 411 -23.56 -1.59 -6.59
C ASP A 411 -24.18 -1.15 -7.91
N ASN A 412 -23.57 -0.15 -8.56
CA ASN A 412 -24.08 0.36 -9.85
C ASN A 412 -24.31 -0.76 -10.87
N GLN A 413 -23.60 -1.89 -10.80
CA GLN A 413 -23.81 -3.04 -11.66
C GLN A 413 -25.07 -3.84 -11.30
N VAL A 414 -25.33 -4.06 -10.02
CA VAL A 414 -26.58 -4.69 -9.56
C VAL A 414 -27.75 -3.73 -9.80
N PHE A 415 -27.52 -2.44 -9.60
CA PHE A 415 -28.50 -1.40 -9.92
C PHE A 415 -28.77 -1.28 -11.42
N GLU A 416 -27.75 -1.35 -12.29
CA GLU A 416 -27.91 -1.36 -13.75
C GLU A 416 -28.52 -2.67 -14.24
N THR A 417 -28.14 -3.83 -13.65
CA THR A 417 -28.74 -5.13 -13.98
C THR A 417 -30.19 -5.20 -13.53
N LEU A 418 -30.51 -4.66 -12.36
CA LEU A 418 -31.88 -4.49 -11.87
C LEU A 418 -32.64 -3.39 -12.64
N HIS A 419 -31.93 -2.37 -13.17
CA HIS A 419 -32.48 -1.32 -14.02
C HIS A 419 -32.69 -1.78 -15.46
N ASP A 420 -31.88 -2.68 -16.01
CA ASP A 420 -32.09 -3.34 -17.31
C ASP A 420 -33.19 -4.43 -17.21
N GLN A 421 -33.40 -5.06 -16.05
CA GLN A 421 -34.61 -5.81 -15.74
C GLN A 421 -35.86 -4.92 -15.54
N LYS A 422 -35.74 -3.60 -15.73
CA LYS A 422 -36.83 -2.59 -15.74
C LYS A 422 -37.98 -2.86 -16.71
N THR A 423 -38.00 -3.97 -17.38
CA THR A 423 -39.19 -4.41 -18.14
C THR A 423 -40.31 -4.91 -17.24
N LYS A 424 -40.10 -5.19 -15.95
CA LYS A 424 -41.13 -5.56 -14.99
C LYS A 424 -41.19 -4.58 -13.81
N ASN A 425 -41.93 -3.49 -13.96
CA ASN A 425 -42.26 -2.59 -12.85
C ASN A 425 -43.24 -3.24 -11.85
N THR A 426 -43.55 -4.53 -11.99
CA THR A 426 -44.54 -5.24 -11.17
C THR A 426 -43.93 -6.51 -10.62
N LEU A 427 -43.99 -6.66 -9.30
CA LEU A 427 -43.64 -7.87 -8.56
C LEU A 427 -44.93 -8.58 -8.16
N THR A 428 -45.08 -9.85 -8.54
CA THR A 428 -46.19 -10.68 -8.07
C THR A 428 -45.67 -11.61 -6.99
N LEU A 429 -46.27 -11.58 -5.82
CA LEU A 429 -45.97 -12.50 -4.73
C LEU A 429 -46.84 -13.76 -4.80
N ASN A 430 -46.23 -14.89 -4.42
CA ASN A 430 -46.96 -16.16 -4.34
C ASN A 430 -48.11 -16.12 -3.32
N GLN A 431 -47.83 -15.43 -2.19
CA GLN A 431 -48.81 -15.23 -1.14
C GLN A 431 -49.93 -14.31 -1.64
N ASN A 432 -51.16 -14.82 -1.63
CA ASN A 432 -52.39 -14.15 -2.07
C ASN A 432 -52.33 -13.58 -3.50
N SER A 433 -51.36 -14.01 -4.35
CA SER A 433 -51.16 -13.50 -5.71
C SER A 433 -51.13 -11.96 -5.76
N LEU A 434 -50.56 -11.34 -4.75
CA LEU A 434 -50.47 -9.88 -4.59
C LEU A 434 -49.57 -9.27 -5.66
N GLN A 435 -50.13 -8.38 -6.49
CA GLN A 435 -49.38 -7.64 -7.49
C GLN A 435 -48.99 -6.26 -6.95
N LEU A 436 -47.70 -5.99 -6.95
CA LEU A 436 -47.13 -4.76 -6.44
C LEU A 436 -46.35 -4.02 -7.55
N HIS A 437 -46.55 -2.73 -7.64
CA HIS A 437 -45.70 -1.86 -8.47
C HIS A 437 -44.43 -1.47 -7.70
N ILE A 438 -43.26 -1.81 -8.23
CA ILE A 438 -41.98 -1.41 -7.62
C ILE A 438 -41.77 0.09 -7.92
N LYS A 439 -41.86 0.92 -6.88
CA LYS A 439 -41.69 2.34 -6.97
C LYS A 439 -40.22 2.73 -7.14
N GLU A 440 -39.35 2.16 -6.32
CA GLU A 440 -37.94 2.44 -6.31
C GLU A 440 -37.16 1.37 -5.53
N TYR A 441 -35.90 1.13 -5.92
CA TYR A 441 -34.93 0.38 -5.14
C TYR A 441 -34.11 1.36 -4.30
N LYS A 442 -33.93 1.09 -3.00
CA LYS A 442 -33.14 1.93 -2.08
C LYS A 442 -32.14 1.12 -1.28
N SER A 443 -31.00 1.74 -0.95
CA SER A 443 -29.93 1.13 -0.16
C SER A 443 -30.12 1.25 1.37
N TYR A 444 -31.28 1.69 1.83
CA TYR A 444 -31.58 1.96 3.25
C TYR A 444 -32.22 0.76 3.95
N ASN A 445 -31.62 -0.44 3.87
CA ASN A 445 -32.06 -1.59 4.64
C ASN A 445 -31.58 -1.48 6.10
N PRO A 446 -32.50 -1.43 7.11
CA PRO A 446 -32.12 -1.26 8.51
C PRO A 446 -31.55 -2.54 9.16
N PHE A 447 -31.64 -3.68 8.50
CA PHE A 447 -31.19 -4.96 9.01
C PHE A 447 -29.88 -5.44 8.34
N PRO A 448 -29.05 -6.22 9.02
CA PRO A 448 -27.85 -6.82 8.42
C PRO A 448 -28.18 -7.67 7.19
N ASN A 449 -27.32 -7.60 6.15
CA ASN A 449 -27.53 -8.38 4.93
C ASN A 449 -27.45 -9.89 5.18
N SER A 450 -26.67 -10.29 6.18
CA SER A 450 -26.56 -11.68 6.65
C SER A 450 -27.88 -12.23 7.22
N LEU A 451 -28.77 -11.36 7.70
CA LEU A 451 -30.08 -11.74 8.24
C LEU A 451 -31.21 -11.50 7.24
N ILE A 452 -31.21 -10.34 6.59
CA ILE A 452 -32.29 -9.88 5.69
C ILE A 452 -31.68 -9.18 4.48
N SER A 453 -31.51 -9.92 3.38
CA SER A 453 -30.86 -9.42 2.18
C SER A 453 -31.75 -8.48 1.35
N GLN A 454 -33.04 -8.80 1.21
CA GLN A 454 -33.99 -8.03 0.42
C GLN A 454 -35.26 -7.76 1.24
N LEU A 455 -35.49 -6.47 1.53
CA LEU A 455 -36.63 -6.05 2.35
C LEU A 455 -37.66 -5.30 1.49
N LEU A 456 -38.91 -5.77 1.51
CA LEU A 456 -40.06 -5.10 0.87
C LEU A 456 -40.77 -4.22 1.90
N VAL A 457 -40.86 -2.93 1.64
CA VAL A 457 -41.72 -2.03 2.42
C VAL A 457 -43.08 -1.94 1.75
N LEU A 458 -44.10 -2.38 2.44
CA LEU A 458 -45.49 -2.43 1.97
C LEU A 458 -46.39 -1.57 2.86
N SER A 459 -47.59 -1.26 2.35
CA SER A 459 -48.64 -0.66 3.19
C SER A 459 -49.00 -1.59 4.34
N ASP A 460 -49.39 -1.04 5.48
CA ASP A 460 -49.75 -1.82 6.67
C ASP A 460 -50.89 -2.82 6.39
N GLU A 461 -51.87 -2.43 5.55
CA GLU A 461 -52.97 -3.30 5.12
C GLU A 461 -52.50 -4.51 4.31
N ASN A 462 -51.55 -4.32 3.40
CA ASN A 462 -51.02 -5.42 2.59
C ASN A 462 -50.23 -6.43 3.42
N VAL A 463 -49.43 -5.94 4.40
CA VAL A 463 -48.70 -6.82 5.33
C VAL A 463 -49.67 -7.61 6.20
N GLU A 464 -50.76 -6.99 6.69
CA GLU A 464 -51.80 -7.69 7.44
C GLU A 464 -52.49 -8.77 6.63
N ALA A 465 -52.76 -8.52 5.34
CA ALA A 465 -53.31 -9.53 4.44
C ALA A 465 -52.34 -10.71 4.19
N LEU A 466 -51.02 -10.43 4.17
CA LEU A 466 -49.99 -11.46 3.98
C LEU A 466 -49.67 -12.25 5.25
N SER A 467 -49.98 -11.72 6.42
CA SER A 467 -49.59 -12.30 7.72
C SER A 467 -50.15 -13.71 7.95
N SER A 468 -51.32 -14.01 7.44
CA SER A 468 -51.98 -15.34 7.57
C SER A 468 -51.35 -16.41 6.66
N ALA A 469 -50.67 -16.02 5.58
CA ALA A 469 -50.11 -16.89 4.56
C ALA A 469 -48.57 -16.96 4.54
N SER A 470 -47.92 -16.27 5.47
CA SER A 470 -46.46 -16.11 5.48
C SER A 470 -45.90 -16.51 6.84
N LYS A 471 -44.60 -16.97 6.84
CA LYS A 471 -43.90 -17.21 8.09
C LYS A 471 -43.55 -15.85 8.74
N GLN A 472 -44.00 -15.67 9.97
CA GLN A 472 -43.69 -14.48 10.76
C GLN A 472 -42.41 -14.69 11.52
N MET A 473 -41.58 -13.62 11.57
CA MET A 473 -40.36 -13.51 12.35
C MET A 473 -40.35 -12.18 13.07
N SER A 474 -39.80 -12.14 14.28
CA SER A 474 -39.58 -10.91 15.05
C SER A 474 -38.10 -10.51 15.01
N VAL A 475 -37.83 -9.29 14.61
CA VAL A 475 -36.48 -8.71 14.65
C VAL A 475 -36.36 -7.71 15.81
N TYR A 476 -35.40 -7.94 16.67
CA TYR A 476 -35.08 -7.06 17.78
C TYR A 476 -33.80 -6.32 17.47
N SER A 477 -33.91 -5.01 17.27
CA SER A 477 -32.78 -4.12 16.94
C SER A 477 -32.47 -3.22 18.13
N PHE A 478 -31.19 -3.11 18.46
CA PHE A 478 -30.72 -2.29 19.58
C PHE A 478 -29.85 -1.15 19.07
N LYS A 479 -30.27 0.09 19.33
CA LYS A 479 -29.43 1.28 19.16
C LYS A 479 -28.72 1.54 20.47
N VAL A 480 -27.41 1.30 20.52
CA VAL A 480 -26.57 1.40 21.70
C VAL A 480 -25.66 2.63 21.54
N ASN A 481 -25.59 3.48 22.56
CA ASN A 481 -24.65 4.59 22.56
C ASN A 481 -23.23 4.06 22.83
N ASP A 482 -22.21 4.66 22.20
CA ASP A 482 -20.80 4.22 22.32
C ASP A 482 -20.58 2.71 22.04
N TRP A 483 -21.42 2.12 21.19
CA TRP A 483 -21.42 0.69 20.87
C TRP A 483 -20.05 0.14 20.41
N GLU A 484 -19.18 1.00 19.89
CA GLU A 484 -17.81 0.62 19.50
C GLU A 484 -16.97 0.11 20.68
N LYS A 485 -17.38 0.39 21.92
CA LYS A 485 -16.73 -0.08 23.14
C LYS A 485 -17.33 -1.37 23.70
N ALA A 486 -18.44 -1.83 23.13
CA ALA A 486 -19.19 -3.00 23.59
C ALA A 486 -18.71 -4.32 22.97
N ASN A 487 -17.47 -4.40 22.47
CA ASN A 487 -16.93 -5.57 21.80
C ASN A 487 -16.96 -6.84 22.67
N ASN A 488 -16.68 -6.73 23.98
CA ASN A 488 -16.77 -7.88 24.89
C ASN A 488 -18.20 -8.41 25.01
N ILE A 489 -19.22 -7.53 24.96
CA ILE A 489 -20.63 -7.95 24.96
C ILE A 489 -20.96 -8.57 23.61
N GLY A 490 -20.48 -8.01 22.51
CA GLY A 490 -20.70 -8.52 21.16
C GLY A 490 -20.18 -9.95 21.00
N SER A 491 -18.90 -10.18 21.31
CA SER A 491 -18.30 -11.51 21.23
C SER A 491 -19.00 -12.54 22.13
N ALA A 492 -19.28 -12.16 23.39
CA ALA A 492 -19.98 -13.05 24.31
C ALA A 492 -21.44 -13.32 23.91
N PHE A 493 -22.11 -12.39 23.22
CA PHE A 493 -23.46 -12.59 22.70
C PHE A 493 -23.47 -13.57 21.54
N VAL A 494 -22.57 -13.41 20.57
CA VAL A 494 -22.45 -14.35 19.44
C VAL A 494 -22.07 -15.74 19.95
N GLU A 495 -21.08 -15.86 20.84
CA GLU A 495 -20.68 -17.12 21.44
C GLU A 495 -21.85 -17.83 22.14
N LYS A 496 -22.69 -17.09 22.89
CA LYS A 496 -23.89 -17.66 23.52
C LYS A 496 -24.88 -18.18 22.47
N ILE A 497 -25.15 -17.42 21.43
CA ILE A 497 -26.05 -17.81 20.35
C ILE A 497 -25.53 -19.05 19.63
N ASP A 498 -24.26 -19.09 19.25
CA ASP A 498 -23.64 -20.23 18.57
C ASP A 498 -23.65 -21.49 19.44
N ASN A 499 -23.37 -21.36 20.74
CA ASN A 499 -23.42 -22.49 21.68
C ASN A 499 -24.83 -23.05 21.82
N ASP A 500 -25.87 -22.22 21.83
CA ASP A 500 -27.25 -22.64 21.94
C ASP A 500 -27.77 -23.20 20.60
N GLU A 501 -27.28 -22.70 19.45
CA GLU A 501 -27.52 -23.28 18.13
C GLU A 501 -26.96 -24.71 18.03
N ILE A 502 -25.70 -24.91 18.47
CA ILE A 502 -25.07 -26.25 18.50
C ILE A 502 -25.87 -27.23 19.36
N LYS A 503 -26.42 -26.78 20.51
CA LYS A 503 -27.23 -27.63 21.40
C LYS A 503 -28.54 -28.08 20.76
N ILE A 504 -29.18 -27.22 19.96
CA ILE A 504 -30.46 -27.51 19.31
C ILE A 504 -30.28 -28.52 18.17
N GLN A 505 -29.10 -28.59 17.53
CA GLN A 505 -28.79 -29.49 16.41
C GLN A 505 -29.81 -29.41 15.25
N ALA A 506 -30.44 -28.26 15.06
CA ALA A 506 -31.37 -28.04 13.97
C ALA A 506 -30.63 -27.70 12.69
N GLU A 507 -31.05 -28.23 11.55
CA GLU A 507 -30.52 -27.88 10.24
C GLU A 507 -30.73 -26.37 9.94
N HIS A 508 -31.80 -25.80 10.46
CA HIS A 508 -32.11 -24.36 10.41
C HIS A 508 -32.50 -23.89 11.81
N PRO A 509 -31.58 -23.22 12.53
CA PRO A 509 -31.89 -22.74 13.87
C PRO A 509 -32.98 -21.65 13.84
N PRO A 510 -33.86 -21.64 14.87
CA PRO A 510 -35.02 -20.72 14.90
C PRO A 510 -34.65 -19.30 15.33
N PHE A 511 -33.35 -18.96 15.41
CA PHE A 511 -32.83 -17.65 15.75
C PHE A 511 -31.49 -17.40 15.09
N HIS A 512 -31.20 -16.12 14.86
CA HIS A 512 -29.90 -15.64 14.39
C HIS A 512 -29.58 -14.30 15.03
N ALA A 513 -28.29 -14.02 15.19
CA ALA A 513 -27.84 -12.73 15.69
C ALA A 513 -26.79 -12.12 14.75
N SER A 514 -26.79 -10.81 14.70
CA SER A 514 -25.72 -10.04 14.07
C SER A 514 -25.33 -8.90 15.01
N GLU A 515 -24.02 -8.67 15.12
CA GLU A 515 -23.51 -7.61 15.93
C GLU A 515 -22.36 -6.88 15.21
N ALA A 516 -22.21 -5.58 15.50
CA ALA A 516 -21.24 -4.74 14.86
C ALA A 516 -19.99 -4.47 15.73
N SER A 517 -20.11 -4.63 17.04
CA SER A 517 -19.10 -4.13 17.98
C SER A 517 -17.81 -4.95 17.97
N ASP A 518 -17.92 -6.27 18.10
CA ASP A 518 -16.78 -7.17 18.04
C ASP A 518 -16.29 -7.34 16.59
N SER A 519 -17.21 -7.43 15.63
CA SER A 519 -16.89 -7.46 14.20
C SER A 519 -16.07 -6.23 13.79
N LEU A 520 -16.47 -5.01 14.21
CA LEU A 520 -15.69 -3.80 13.97
C LEU A 520 -14.36 -3.81 14.72
N TYR A 521 -14.35 -4.27 15.97
CA TYR A 521 -13.14 -4.35 16.77
C TYR A 521 -12.12 -5.29 16.13
N THR A 522 -12.52 -6.50 15.78
CA THR A 522 -11.68 -7.49 15.11
C THR A 522 -11.17 -6.98 13.75
N THR A 523 -12.05 -6.34 12.98
CA THR A 523 -11.68 -5.74 11.69
C THR A 523 -10.69 -4.58 11.90
N LYS A 524 -10.91 -3.71 12.90
CA LYS A 524 -9.96 -2.64 13.25
C LYS A 524 -8.59 -3.20 13.64
N LEU A 525 -8.53 -4.30 14.42
CA LEU A 525 -7.27 -4.94 14.77
C LEU A 525 -6.53 -5.48 13.54
N ASN A 526 -7.26 -6.14 12.63
CA ASN A 526 -6.69 -6.67 11.39
C ASN A 526 -6.15 -5.52 10.53
N VAL A 527 -6.93 -4.48 10.32
CA VAL A 527 -6.54 -3.30 9.55
C VAL A 527 -5.36 -2.57 10.20
N ALA A 528 -5.34 -2.43 11.52
CA ALA A 528 -4.22 -1.82 12.24
C ALA A 528 -2.94 -2.63 12.05
N SER A 529 -3.03 -3.95 12.06
CA SER A 529 -1.90 -4.84 11.80
C SER A 529 -1.40 -4.73 10.35
N PHE A 530 -2.30 -4.70 9.38
CA PHE A 530 -1.97 -4.46 7.97
C PHE A 530 -1.35 -3.07 7.77
N PHE A 531 -1.93 -2.04 8.41
CA PHE A 531 -1.41 -0.67 8.36
C PHE A 531 0.02 -0.58 8.91
N LEU A 532 0.30 -1.26 10.01
CA LEU A 532 1.64 -1.34 10.59
C LEU A 532 2.65 -1.95 9.61
N ILE A 533 2.33 -3.14 9.07
CA ILE A 533 3.19 -3.84 8.12
C ILE A 533 3.46 -2.97 6.89
N GLY A 534 2.41 -2.42 6.32
CA GLY A 534 2.53 -1.60 5.12
C GLY A 534 3.23 -0.27 5.34
N THR A 535 3.00 0.39 6.49
CA THR A 535 3.73 1.60 6.87
C THR A 535 5.22 1.30 7.01
N PHE A 536 5.55 0.19 7.64
CA PHE A 536 6.93 -0.24 7.82
C PHE A 536 7.61 -0.52 6.47
N LEU A 537 6.95 -1.26 5.57
CA LEU A 537 7.42 -1.48 4.20
C LEU A 537 7.57 -0.17 3.43
N GLY A 538 6.61 0.73 3.55
CA GLY A 538 6.66 2.04 2.90
C GLY A 538 7.84 2.88 3.37
N VAL A 539 8.08 2.95 4.68
CA VAL A 539 9.24 3.65 5.26
C VAL A 539 10.55 3.03 4.76
N ILE A 540 10.61 1.71 4.66
CA ILE A 540 11.75 0.97 4.12
C ILE A 540 12.07 1.39 2.68
N PHE A 541 11.07 1.34 1.81
CA PHE A 541 11.26 1.72 0.41
C PHE A 541 11.67 3.18 0.28
N PHE A 542 11.10 4.05 1.10
CA PHE A 542 11.46 5.47 1.11
C PHE A 542 12.90 5.72 1.57
N ILE A 543 13.33 5.09 2.66
CA ILE A 543 14.72 5.17 3.12
C ILE A 543 15.68 4.54 2.11
N GLY A 544 15.27 3.44 1.46
CA GLY A 544 15.99 2.83 0.35
C GLY A 544 16.20 3.81 -0.81
N ALA A 545 15.15 4.54 -1.20
CA ALA A 545 15.22 5.57 -2.23
C ALA A 545 16.19 6.69 -1.84
N GLY A 546 16.12 7.19 -0.60
CA GLY A 546 17.04 8.19 -0.07
C GLY A 546 18.49 7.71 -0.03
N SER A 547 18.72 6.44 0.36
CA SER A 547 20.06 5.85 0.36
C SER A 547 20.65 5.77 -1.04
N VAL A 548 19.86 5.42 -2.06
CA VAL A 548 20.28 5.40 -3.47
C VAL A 548 20.71 6.80 -3.92
N LEU A 549 19.94 7.84 -3.57
CA LEU A 549 20.27 9.23 -3.88
C LEU A 549 21.57 9.67 -3.18
N TYR A 550 21.69 9.45 -1.88
CA TYR A 550 22.87 9.79 -1.11
C TYR A 550 24.14 9.12 -1.66
N PHE A 551 24.06 7.80 -1.90
CA PHE A 551 25.16 7.02 -2.44
C PHE A 551 25.66 7.56 -3.77
N ARG A 552 24.75 7.91 -4.65
CA ARG A 552 25.06 8.45 -5.97
C ARG A 552 25.75 9.82 -5.86
N MET A 553 25.23 10.69 -5.01
CA MET A 553 25.82 12.02 -4.81
C MET A 553 27.25 11.94 -4.26
N TYR A 554 27.45 11.01 -3.31
CA TYR A 554 28.80 10.79 -2.75
C TYR A 554 29.80 10.32 -3.82
N THR A 555 29.35 9.43 -4.72
CA THR A 555 30.21 8.91 -5.79
C THR A 555 30.55 9.94 -6.87
N ASP A 556 29.65 10.88 -7.14
CA ASP A 556 29.87 11.91 -8.16
C ASP A 556 30.68 13.11 -7.64
N LEU A 557 30.82 13.25 -6.30
CA LEU A 557 31.42 14.43 -5.66
C LEU A 557 32.81 14.78 -6.17
N THR A 558 33.72 13.80 -6.30
CA THR A 558 35.09 14.02 -6.76
C THR A 558 35.14 14.54 -8.19
N SER A 559 34.33 13.97 -9.09
CA SER A 559 34.24 14.44 -10.47
C SER A 559 33.66 15.86 -10.57
N GLU A 560 32.73 16.21 -9.69
CA GLU A 560 32.17 17.56 -9.61
C GLU A 560 33.18 18.58 -9.06
N GLN A 561 33.96 18.20 -8.07
CA GLN A 561 35.05 19.07 -7.58
C GLN A 561 36.03 19.40 -8.68
N GLU A 562 36.55 18.41 -9.43
CA GLU A 562 37.46 18.62 -10.56
C GLU A 562 36.85 19.56 -11.62
N LYS A 563 35.55 19.39 -11.94
CA LYS A 563 34.83 20.24 -12.88
C LYS A 563 34.74 21.68 -12.39
N TYR A 564 34.28 21.90 -11.16
CA TYR A 564 34.11 23.25 -10.61
C TYR A 564 35.46 23.97 -10.42
N VAL A 565 36.53 23.28 -10.02
CA VAL A 565 37.89 23.82 -10.01
C VAL A 565 38.31 24.35 -11.38
N THR A 566 37.92 23.65 -12.47
CA THR A 566 38.23 24.10 -13.81
C THR A 566 37.41 25.33 -14.23
N ILE A 567 36.13 25.38 -13.87
CA ILE A 567 35.21 26.48 -14.23
C ILE A 567 35.55 27.75 -13.38
N THR A 568 35.99 27.59 -12.15
CA THR A 568 36.39 28.72 -11.27
C THR A 568 37.56 29.48 -11.87
N LYS A 569 38.48 28.78 -12.58
CA LYS A 569 39.60 29.46 -13.28
C LYS A 569 39.17 30.44 -14.40
N ILE A 570 37.92 30.32 -14.86
CA ILE A 570 37.33 31.23 -15.86
C ILE A 570 36.32 32.20 -15.26
N GLY A 571 36.32 32.36 -13.93
CA GLY A 571 35.60 33.41 -13.21
C GLY A 571 34.27 33.04 -12.58
N LEU A 572 34.00 31.75 -12.37
CA LEU A 572 32.80 31.34 -11.62
C LEU A 572 32.94 31.69 -10.13
N THR A 573 31.95 32.38 -9.58
CA THR A 573 31.90 32.75 -8.17
C THR A 573 31.37 31.60 -7.31
N GLU A 574 31.67 31.61 -6.01
CA GLU A 574 31.18 30.61 -5.05
C GLU A 574 29.64 30.60 -4.98
N SER A 575 29.01 31.77 -5.02
CA SER A 575 27.56 31.90 -4.97
C SER A 575 26.88 31.29 -6.22
N GLU A 576 27.47 31.49 -7.38
CA GLU A 576 26.97 30.90 -8.64
C GLU A 576 27.13 29.39 -8.67
N MET A 577 28.28 28.89 -8.17
CA MET A 577 28.51 27.46 -7.99
C MET A 577 27.47 26.84 -7.07
N LYS A 578 27.28 27.40 -5.86
CA LYS A 578 26.31 26.92 -4.88
C LYS A 578 24.89 26.93 -5.43
N ARG A 579 24.51 27.99 -6.16
CA ARG A 579 23.19 28.08 -6.80
C ARG A 579 23.00 27.01 -7.88
N SER A 580 23.95 26.87 -8.79
CA SER A 580 23.89 25.85 -9.85
C SER A 580 23.79 24.43 -9.28
N ALA A 581 24.63 24.10 -8.31
CA ALA A 581 24.62 22.81 -7.65
C ALA A 581 23.33 22.55 -6.86
N THR A 582 22.78 23.59 -6.17
CA THR A 582 21.49 23.44 -5.45
C THR A 582 20.33 23.13 -6.41
N ILE A 583 20.22 23.81 -7.56
CA ILE A 583 19.15 23.55 -8.54
C ILE A 583 19.27 22.13 -9.08
N GLN A 584 20.47 21.66 -9.40
CA GLN A 584 20.69 20.31 -9.88
C GLN A 584 20.27 19.25 -8.85
N LEU A 585 20.65 19.47 -7.57
CA LEU A 585 20.25 18.61 -6.48
C LEU A 585 18.72 18.59 -6.30
N ALA A 586 18.09 19.76 -6.29
CA ALA A 586 16.65 19.87 -6.15
C ALA A 586 15.92 19.08 -7.23
N ILE A 587 16.37 19.16 -8.49
CA ILE A 587 15.76 18.38 -9.58
C ILE A 587 15.93 16.88 -9.37
N LEU A 588 17.11 16.42 -8.91
CA LEU A 588 17.34 15.00 -8.66
C LEU A 588 16.51 14.44 -7.49
N PHE A 589 16.18 15.28 -6.51
CA PHE A 589 15.35 14.90 -5.37
C PHE A 589 13.85 14.99 -5.69
N PHE A 590 13.41 16.15 -6.17
CA PHE A 590 11.99 16.45 -6.27
C PHE A 590 11.31 15.91 -7.52
N VAL A 591 12.02 15.69 -8.63
CA VAL A 591 11.37 15.11 -9.84
C VAL A 591 10.91 13.67 -9.61
N PRO A 592 11.71 12.75 -9.03
CA PRO A 592 11.22 11.43 -8.66
C PRO A 592 10.07 11.46 -7.65
N TYR A 593 10.13 12.36 -6.65
CA TYR A 593 9.08 12.56 -5.67
C TYR A 593 7.75 12.99 -6.32
N ILE A 594 7.80 13.98 -7.22
CA ILE A 594 6.60 14.46 -7.96
C ILE A 594 6.02 13.33 -8.82
N MET A 595 6.88 12.57 -9.51
CA MET A 595 6.43 11.43 -10.31
C MET A 595 5.76 10.36 -9.42
N ALA A 596 6.36 10.05 -8.29
CA ALA A 596 5.79 9.11 -7.32
C ALA A 596 4.44 9.59 -6.78
N SER A 597 4.33 10.88 -6.48
CA SER A 597 3.07 11.49 -6.02
C SER A 597 1.96 11.38 -7.07
N ILE A 598 2.27 11.65 -8.34
CA ILE A 598 1.32 11.49 -9.45
C ILE A 598 0.90 10.02 -9.58
N HIS A 599 1.84 9.08 -9.55
CA HIS A 599 1.53 7.66 -9.62
C HIS A 599 0.62 7.21 -8.48
N THR A 600 0.89 7.68 -7.26
CA THR A 600 0.08 7.37 -6.08
C THR A 600 -1.34 7.91 -6.22
N MET A 601 -1.52 9.13 -6.74
CA MET A 601 -2.84 9.72 -6.96
C MET A 601 -3.69 8.86 -7.90
N PHE A 602 -3.11 8.36 -8.99
CA PHE A 602 -3.83 7.49 -9.94
C PHE A 602 -4.04 6.07 -9.40
N ALA A 603 -3.07 5.49 -8.72
CA ALA A 603 -3.21 4.17 -8.11
C ALA A 603 -4.31 4.15 -7.04
N THR A 604 -4.39 5.20 -6.22
CA THR A 604 -5.43 5.32 -5.20
C THR A 604 -6.79 5.73 -5.77
N LYS A 605 -6.84 6.40 -6.94
CA LYS A 605 -8.09 6.71 -7.63
C LYS A 605 -8.84 5.43 -8.01
N MET A 606 -8.13 4.40 -8.48
CA MET A 606 -8.71 3.08 -8.75
C MET A 606 -9.44 2.52 -7.52
N LEU A 607 -8.80 2.61 -6.34
CA LEU A 607 -9.41 2.14 -5.09
C LEU A 607 -10.62 2.99 -4.68
N GLN A 608 -10.54 4.32 -4.84
CA GLN A 608 -11.63 5.23 -4.51
C GLN A 608 -12.90 4.93 -5.32
N GLU A 609 -12.74 4.64 -6.60
CA GLU A 609 -13.87 4.28 -7.48
C GLU A 609 -14.49 2.94 -7.07
N VAL A 610 -13.66 1.92 -6.80
CA VAL A 610 -14.15 0.58 -6.39
C VAL A 610 -14.83 0.61 -5.03
N LEU A 611 -14.33 1.40 -4.08
CA LEU A 611 -14.89 1.49 -2.71
C LEU A 611 -15.96 2.59 -2.57
N HIS A 612 -16.25 3.36 -3.62
CA HIS A 612 -17.15 4.53 -3.61
C HIS A 612 -16.84 5.53 -2.47
N LEU A 613 -15.56 5.67 -2.12
CA LEU A 613 -15.09 6.56 -1.05
C LEU A 613 -14.02 7.52 -1.55
N SER A 614 -14.02 8.76 -1.03
CA SER A 614 -12.96 9.73 -1.32
C SER A 614 -11.84 9.61 -0.28
N PHE A 615 -10.61 9.39 -0.76
CA PHE A 615 -9.39 9.39 0.05
C PHE A 615 -8.50 10.59 -0.24
N PHE A 616 -9.04 11.66 -0.80
CA PHE A 616 -8.24 12.83 -1.20
C PHE A 616 -7.52 13.48 -0.02
N ALA A 617 -8.18 13.58 1.14
CA ALA A 617 -7.57 14.14 2.34
C ALA A 617 -6.42 13.26 2.85
N GLU A 618 -6.62 11.95 2.87
CA GLU A 618 -5.65 10.94 3.31
C GLU A 618 -4.40 10.95 2.41
N ILE A 619 -4.60 10.95 1.09
CA ILE A 619 -3.51 11.08 0.10
C ILE A 619 -2.71 12.34 0.37
N THR A 620 -3.40 13.47 0.55
CA THR A 620 -2.76 14.76 0.78
C THR A 620 -1.91 14.76 2.04
N VAL A 621 -2.43 14.20 3.14
CA VAL A 621 -1.68 14.08 4.41
C VAL A 621 -0.44 13.21 4.24
N VAL A 622 -0.57 12.04 3.62
CA VAL A 622 0.56 11.12 3.38
C VAL A 622 1.63 11.79 2.52
N LEU A 623 1.24 12.41 1.41
CA LEU A 623 2.17 13.11 0.53
C LEU A 623 2.83 14.31 1.23
N MET A 624 2.12 15.07 2.05
CA MET A 624 2.71 16.18 2.82
C MET A 624 3.73 15.68 3.84
N ILE A 625 3.45 14.59 4.55
CA ILE A 625 4.39 14.00 5.52
C ILE A 625 5.67 13.58 4.80
N PHE A 626 5.57 12.78 3.73
CA PHE A 626 6.74 12.36 2.96
C PHE A 626 7.45 13.53 2.28
N GLY A 627 6.72 14.52 1.78
CA GLY A 627 7.29 15.74 1.21
C GLY A 627 8.10 16.53 2.24
N THR A 628 7.60 16.63 3.46
CA THR A 628 8.32 17.27 4.56
C THR A 628 9.62 16.54 4.89
N VAL A 629 9.57 15.20 4.99
CA VAL A 629 10.75 14.37 5.23
C VAL A 629 11.75 14.51 4.06
N GLU A 630 11.27 14.52 2.81
CA GLU A 630 12.11 14.73 1.61
C GLU A 630 12.80 16.09 1.62
N VAL A 631 12.08 17.16 2.00
CA VAL A 631 12.66 18.52 2.14
C VAL A 631 13.72 18.54 3.20
N ILE A 632 13.47 17.94 4.39
CA ILE A 632 14.47 17.85 5.46
C ILE A 632 15.70 17.10 4.96
N PHE A 633 15.51 15.96 4.33
CA PHE A 633 16.59 15.13 3.80
C PHE A 633 17.39 15.87 2.71
N PHE A 634 16.69 16.55 1.80
CA PHE A 634 17.34 17.42 0.80
C PHE A 634 18.20 18.52 1.44
N LEU A 635 17.68 19.21 2.47
CA LEU A 635 18.44 20.28 3.15
C LEU A 635 19.70 19.73 3.84
N LEU A 636 19.61 18.60 4.51
CA LEU A 636 20.75 17.93 5.15
C LEU A 636 21.81 17.53 4.11
N ILE A 637 21.39 16.86 3.05
CA ILE A 637 22.28 16.42 1.97
C ILE A 637 22.89 17.63 1.26
N ARG A 638 22.09 18.65 0.94
CA ARG A 638 22.58 19.89 0.32
C ARG A 638 23.67 20.54 1.19
N SER A 639 23.41 20.67 2.50
CA SER A 639 24.39 21.28 3.42
C SER A 639 25.72 20.53 3.41
N PHE A 640 25.65 19.21 3.59
CA PHE A 640 26.83 18.34 3.54
C PHE A 640 27.57 18.41 2.19
N TYR A 641 26.82 18.34 1.10
CA TYR A 641 27.37 18.37 -0.26
C TYR A 641 28.08 19.71 -0.55
N MET A 642 27.43 20.84 -0.21
CA MET A 642 28.02 22.17 -0.42
C MET A 642 29.30 22.38 0.40
N GLN A 643 29.30 21.95 1.66
CA GLN A 643 30.50 22.01 2.49
C GLN A 643 31.68 21.23 1.87
N LYS A 644 31.39 20.00 1.40
CA LYS A 644 32.41 19.16 0.77
C LYS A 644 32.88 19.69 -0.58
N LEU A 645 31.94 20.27 -1.36
CA LEU A 645 32.28 20.86 -2.66
C LEU A 645 33.18 22.09 -2.52
N SER A 646 32.89 23.00 -1.58
CA SER A 646 33.66 24.21 -1.34
C SER A 646 35.05 23.95 -0.74
N GLN A 647 35.25 22.86 0.04
CA GLN A 647 36.52 22.58 0.73
C GLN A 647 37.74 22.42 -0.20
N HIS A 648 37.55 22.08 -1.47
CA HIS A 648 38.64 21.82 -2.43
C HIS A 648 38.77 22.90 -3.51
N ILE A 649 37.94 23.92 -3.47
CA ILE A 649 37.91 24.98 -4.47
C ILE A 649 38.37 26.28 -3.78
N LYS A 650 39.53 26.83 -4.26
CA LYS A 650 39.97 28.15 -3.88
C LYS A 650 39.36 29.17 -4.85
N PHE A 651 38.50 30.06 -4.36
CA PHE A 651 37.87 31.12 -5.09
C PHE A 651 38.72 32.37 -5.09
#